data_ea2a2529582b0874f1ae1c339e5ba17c
#
_entry.id   ea2a2529582b0874f1ae1c339e5ba17c
#
_cell.length_a   1.000
_cell.length_b   1.000
_cell.length_c   1.000
_cell.angle_alpha   90.00
_cell.angle_beta   90.00
_cell.angle_gamma   90.00
#
_symmetry.space_group_name_H-M   'P 1'
#
loop_
_entity.id
_entity.type
_entity.pdbx_description
1 polymer ?
#
loop_
_entity_poly.entity_id
_entity_poly.type
_entity_poly.pdbx_seq_one_letter_code
_entity_poly.pdbx_strand_id
1 'polypeptide(L)'
;MLHISNALLVLALWINLAGLALALRKYAGSWSLARVGSPVALVATLFFIEHFIGLGRLAWVFPLSTMVSVWLLVRARSFLYSCWRIELLLHGAFLYALAWRYVFPDIDASSEKITDLTFIANYLGGGTLPPVDRWLPPFRFEMYYALQHYAAALIGRILDTSPGMAYNLGLCTMVALVTTAAGATAMLLVRRRLPALLLTVSFLIGGVGTAPVIRLIEDSPSLHSSVRFVGSSFVANAATQPLGRWLLGASQVNPSTPDLPVETFSYLIGLGDFHPPLSGFLVLMLALLAIAHIEAGCATLVSHALLGACVPLIIACNTWQLPLQLALTAGYLLLRMYSRKPVEWKAVAGGLAVTLFLMEPFLVHFGQVSANARMPIRMVAAAQRTPPILWLLIFYPLIALLVLHLLFGEKSRLTAGLCVLWIALLAFSELFFADDLYGGKYERFNSALKWWAWIYSGGMLMIGGFNLRSPSRVCRWGTAAVLVLVCGFAVELGIHYWNGSKSHLGQLDGAAGIRYDAGEKVMLDLLRNEPPGIVLQRMPTGAYTVQPALTIFAGQTAFLGWPNHENVWRGNRVDIDARMREVEAFFHGNMPDSSGWLAANGIGFVLWGRDDNQLPPQTFDKLNDSIKDRYLWRGFYEVGNYHVGLWQIRLSPAR
;
A
#
# COMPACT_ATOMS: atom_id res chain seq x y z
N MET A 1 17.00 -12.77 22.14
CA MET A 1 16.30 -11.67 22.82
C MET A 1 15.45 -10.82 21.88
N LEU A 2 15.90 -10.47 20.67
CA LEU A 2 15.13 -9.66 19.70
C LEU A 2 13.72 -10.20 19.39
N HIS A 3 13.55 -11.52 19.30
CA HIS A 3 12.26 -12.13 18.97
C HIS A 3 11.21 -12.03 20.09
N ILE A 4 11.64 -12.07 21.36
CA ILE A 4 10.72 -11.95 22.50
C ILE A 4 10.23 -10.51 22.65
N SER A 5 11.12 -9.52 22.47
CA SER A 5 10.75 -8.11 22.53
C SER A 5 9.76 -7.75 21.42
N ASN A 6 9.96 -8.23 20.19
CA ASN A 6 9.04 -8.01 19.08
C ASN A 6 7.66 -8.63 19.34
N ALA A 7 7.60 -9.84 19.92
CA ALA A 7 6.34 -10.48 20.26
C ALA A 7 5.58 -9.70 21.34
N LEU A 8 6.28 -9.16 22.34
CA LEU A 8 5.67 -8.32 23.38
C LEU A 8 5.13 -7.01 22.81
N LEU A 9 5.86 -6.36 21.89
CA LEU A 9 5.41 -5.14 21.21
C LEU A 9 4.15 -5.40 20.39
N VAL A 10 4.12 -6.49 19.62
CA VAL A 10 2.95 -6.90 18.86
C VAL A 10 1.75 -7.16 19.77
N LEU A 11 1.94 -7.91 20.85
CA LEU A 11 0.88 -8.17 21.83
C LEU A 11 0.33 -6.88 22.44
N ALA A 12 1.21 -5.99 22.82
CA ALA A 12 0.83 -4.71 23.40
C ALA A 12 0.09 -3.82 22.39
N LEU A 13 0.49 -3.78 21.11
CA LEU A 13 -0.25 -3.12 20.04
C LEU A 13 -1.68 -3.64 19.96
N TRP A 14 -1.86 -4.96 19.96
CA TRP A 14 -3.19 -5.58 19.87
C TRP A 14 -4.07 -5.30 21.08
N ILE A 15 -3.50 -5.29 22.28
CA ILE A 15 -4.20 -4.91 23.52
C ILE A 15 -4.73 -3.47 23.38
N ASN A 16 -3.90 -2.55 22.91
CA ASN A 16 -4.28 -1.15 22.73
C ASN A 16 -5.37 -0.97 21.66
N LEU A 17 -5.26 -1.63 20.51
CA LEU A 17 -6.28 -1.58 19.47
C LEU A 17 -7.62 -2.19 19.93
N ALA A 18 -7.59 -3.23 20.79
CA ALA A 18 -8.80 -3.80 21.36
C ALA A 18 -9.41 -2.87 22.43
N GLY A 19 -8.57 -2.25 23.26
CA GLY A 19 -9.01 -1.24 24.24
C GLY A 19 -9.68 -0.04 23.58
N LEU A 20 -9.10 0.48 22.51
CA LEU A 20 -9.67 1.56 21.71
C LEU A 20 -11.05 1.18 21.14
N ALA A 21 -11.17 -0.02 20.56
CA ALA A 21 -12.44 -0.51 20.03
C ALA A 21 -13.50 -0.67 21.14
N LEU A 22 -13.12 -1.14 22.33
CA LEU A 22 -14.01 -1.24 23.48
C LEU A 22 -14.49 0.14 23.98
N ALA A 23 -13.61 1.13 24.00
CA ALA A 23 -13.97 2.49 24.39
C ALA A 23 -15.01 3.10 23.43
N LEU A 24 -14.88 2.83 22.15
CA LEU A 24 -15.74 3.39 21.10
C LEU A 24 -16.94 2.50 20.70
N ARG A 25 -17.07 1.27 21.23
CA ARG A 25 -18.05 0.29 20.81
C ARG A 25 -19.51 0.77 20.83
N LYS A 26 -19.87 1.58 21.85
CA LYS A 26 -21.23 2.10 22.02
C LYS A 26 -21.65 3.05 20.90
N TYR A 27 -20.67 3.73 20.30
CA TYR A 27 -20.89 4.65 19.19
C TYR A 27 -20.84 3.96 17.83
N ALA A 28 -20.12 2.84 17.72
CA ALA A 28 -19.98 2.11 16.46
C ALA A 28 -21.19 1.24 16.11
N GLY A 29 -22.07 0.92 17.08
CA GLY A 29 -23.27 0.14 16.87
C GLY A 29 -23.06 -1.36 16.61
N SER A 30 -21.85 -1.78 16.23
CA SER A 30 -21.45 -3.19 16.12
C SER A 30 -19.98 -3.39 16.46
N TRP A 31 -19.62 -4.62 16.87
CA TRP A 31 -18.22 -4.92 17.21
C TRP A 31 -17.29 -4.87 16.01
N SER A 32 -17.73 -5.36 14.85
CA SER A 32 -16.93 -5.31 13.62
C SER A 32 -16.63 -3.87 13.18
N LEU A 33 -17.63 -2.99 13.24
CA LEU A 33 -17.43 -1.56 12.96
C LEU A 33 -16.51 -0.90 14.01
N ALA A 34 -16.66 -1.24 15.30
CA ALA A 34 -15.77 -0.73 16.34
C ALA A 34 -14.32 -1.18 16.09
N ARG A 35 -14.13 -2.46 15.77
CA ARG A 35 -12.80 -3.07 15.63
C ARG A 35 -12.02 -2.55 14.44
N VAL A 36 -12.69 -2.27 13.32
CA VAL A 36 -12.07 -1.74 12.09
C VAL A 36 -12.11 -0.21 12.06
N GLY A 37 -13.22 0.39 12.44
CA GLY A 37 -13.42 1.84 12.32
C GLY A 37 -12.69 2.66 13.37
N SER A 38 -12.48 2.13 14.60
CA SER A 38 -11.83 2.93 15.65
C SER A 38 -10.36 3.26 15.36
N PRO A 39 -9.51 2.36 14.81
CA PRO A 39 -8.18 2.74 14.39
C PRO A 39 -8.17 3.80 13.28
N VAL A 40 -9.08 3.67 12.30
CA VAL A 40 -9.21 4.64 11.20
C VAL A 40 -9.62 6.02 11.72
N ALA A 41 -10.59 6.06 12.64
CA ALA A 41 -11.02 7.31 13.27
C ALA A 41 -9.89 7.96 14.08
N LEU A 42 -9.14 7.18 14.85
CA LEU A 42 -7.98 7.65 15.59
C LEU A 42 -6.93 8.25 14.66
N VAL A 43 -6.55 7.51 13.62
CA VAL A 43 -5.56 7.95 12.61
C VAL A 43 -6.00 9.26 11.96
N ALA A 44 -7.27 9.35 11.49
CA ALA A 44 -7.79 10.57 10.88
C ALA A 44 -7.79 11.76 11.84
N THR A 45 -8.13 11.53 13.12
CA THR A 45 -8.15 12.59 14.15
C THR A 45 -6.73 13.07 14.48
N LEU A 46 -5.78 12.17 14.68
CA LEU A 46 -4.39 12.53 14.96
C LEU A 46 -3.74 13.20 13.75
N PHE A 47 -4.04 12.74 12.54
CA PHE A 47 -3.58 13.36 11.30
C PHE A 47 -4.06 14.81 11.18
N PHE A 48 -5.33 15.08 11.49
CA PHE A 48 -5.86 16.44 11.55
C PHE A 48 -5.14 17.29 12.60
N ILE A 49 -4.99 16.79 13.83
CA ILE A 49 -4.35 17.53 14.93
C ILE A 49 -2.90 17.88 14.58
N GLU A 50 -2.15 16.97 13.98
CA GLU A 50 -0.74 17.20 13.63
C GLU A 50 -0.52 18.25 12.53
N HIS A 51 -1.54 18.65 11.77
CA HIS A 51 -1.41 19.81 10.89
C HIS A 51 -1.27 21.13 11.66
N PHE A 52 -1.62 21.16 12.93
CA PHE A 52 -1.56 22.35 13.78
C PHE A 52 -0.46 22.26 14.85
N ILE A 53 -0.27 21.09 15.44
CA ILE A 53 0.72 20.85 16.49
C ILE A 53 1.41 19.50 16.28
N GLY A 54 2.74 19.48 16.30
CA GLY A 54 3.48 18.22 16.29
C GLY A 54 3.27 17.44 17.59
N LEU A 55 2.99 16.13 17.49
CA LEU A 55 2.79 15.27 18.66
C LEU A 55 4.09 14.60 19.14
N GLY A 56 5.18 14.69 18.37
CA GLY A 56 6.48 14.15 18.72
C GLY A 56 6.50 12.63 18.88
N ARG A 57 7.38 12.14 19.73
CA ARG A 57 7.45 10.72 20.11
C ARG A 57 6.26 10.34 20.99
N LEU A 58 5.56 9.26 20.63
CA LEU A 58 4.36 8.81 21.34
C LEU A 58 4.62 7.61 22.27
N ALA A 59 5.86 7.14 22.40
CA ALA A 59 6.23 5.98 23.22
C ALA A 59 5.84 6.14 24.70
N TRP A 60 5.80 7.36 25.22
CA TRP A 60 5.38 7.64 26.61
C TRP A 60 3.88 7.38 26.86
N VAL A 61 3.05 7.46 25.83
CA VAL A 61 1.60 7.18 25.94
C VAL A 61 1.34 5.68 26.10
N PHE A 62 2.21 4.87 25.53
CA PHE A 62 1.99 3.44 25.36
C PHE A 62 1.79 2.65 26.67
N PRO A 63 2.58 2.84 27.73
CA PRO A 63 2.34 2.13 29.00
C PRO A 63 0.97 2.46 29.60
N LEU A 64 0.60 3.73 29.63
CA LEU A 64 -0.69 4.18 30.18
C LEU A 64 -1.87 3.65 29.35
N SER A 65 -1.80 3.77 28.03
CA SER A 65 -2.85 3.26 27.14
C SER A 65 -2.98 1.74 27.24
N THR A 66 -1.89 1.02 27.45
CA THR A 66 -1.90 -0.44 27.66
C THR A 66 -2.58 -0.80 28.98
N MET A 67 -2.29 -0.11 30.07
CA MET A 67 -2.95 -0.34 31.37
C MET A 67 -4.47 -0.10 31.27
N VAL A 68 -4.88 1.01 30.66
CA VAL A 68 -6.30 1.31 30.44
C VAL A 68 -6.96 0.25 29.55
N SER A 69 -6.28 -0.18 28.50
CA SER A 69 -6.77 -1.21 27.59
C SER A 69 -6.93 -2.56 28.28
N VAL A 70 -5.97 -2.99 29.08
CA VAL A 70 -6.07 -4.22 29.89
C VAL A 70 -7.26 -4.14 30.85
N TRP A 71 -7.44 -3.02 31.55
CA TRP A 71 -8.59 -2.81 32.42
C TRP A 71 -9.92 -2.93 31.65
N LEU A 72 -10.03 -2.31 30.47
CA LEU A 72 -11.22 -2.42 29.61
C LEU A 72 -11.46 -3.86 29.17
N LEU A 73 -10.42 -4.60 28.76
CA LEU A 73 -10.49 -5.99 28.34
C LEU A 73 -10.99 -6.91 29.46
N VAL A 74 -10.44 -6.78 30.65
CA VAL A 74 -10.86 -7.56 31.84
C VAL A 74 -12.32 -7.28 32.15
N ARG A 75 -12.72 -6.01 32.16
CA ARG A 75 -14.10 -5.60 32.44
C ARG A 75 -15.10 -6.08 31.38
N ALA A 76 -14.67 -6.18 30.12
CA ALA A 76 -15.51 -6.57 29.00
C ALA A 76 -15.36 -8.05 28.59
N ARG A 77 -14.72 -8.90 29.40
CA ARG A 77 -14.38 -10.29 29.05
C ARG A 77 -15.57 -11.11 28.52
N SER A 78 -16.73 -11.04 29.19
CA SER A 78 -17.94 -11.78 28.77
C SER A 78 -18.47 -11.31 27.41
N PHE A 79 -18.40 -10.00 27.12
CA PHE A 79 -18.74 -9.46 25.82
C PHE A 79 -17.75 -9.95 24.74
N LEU A 80 -16.46 -9.96 25.02
CA LEU A 80 -15.43 -10.43 24.07
C LEU A 80 -15.61 -11.90 23.73
N TYR A 81 -16.02 -12.74 24.69
CA TYR A 81 -16.39 -14.12 24.40
C TYR A 81 -17.55 -14.23 23.38
N SER A 82 -18.50 -13.32 23.40
CA SER A 82 -19.58 -13.31 22.41
C SER A 82 -19.10 -12.90 21.00
N CYS A 83 -18.00 -12.16 20.93
CA CYS A 83 -17.43 -11.60 19.70
C CYS A 83 -16.21 -12.39 19.17
N TRP A 84 -15.90 -13.55 19.74
CA TRP A 84 -14.68 -14.33 19.49
C TRP A 84 -14.38 -14.57 18.01
N ARG A 85 -15.41 -14.66 17.15
CA ARG A 85 -15.23 -14.89 15.70
C ARG A 85 -14.57 -13.73 14.99
N ILE A 86 -14.93 -12.50 15.36
CA ILE A 86 -14.30 -11.28 14.81
C ILE A 86 -12.86 -11.20 15.27
N GLU A 87 -12.60 -11.53 16.56
CA GLU A 87 -11.24 -11.56 17.10
C GLU A 87 -10.38 -12.66 16.44
N LEU A 88 -10.93 -13.86 16.25
CA LEU A 88 -10.23 -14.94 15.55
C LEU A 88 -9.87 -14.55 14.10
N LEU A 89 -10.80 -13.90 13.40
CA LEU A 89 -10.58 -13.44 12.04
C LEU A 89 -9.49 -12.38 12.00
N LEU A 90 -9.54 -11.39 12.89
CA LEU A 90 -8.58 -10.31 12.97
C LEU A 90 -7.16 -10.83 13.27
N HIS A 91 -7.03 -11.62 14.33
CA HIS A 91 -5.74 -12.16 14.73
C HIS A 91 -5.21 -13.20 13.73
N GLY A 92 -6.08 -14.02 13.15
CA GLY A 92 -5.72 -14.98 12.12
C GLY A 92 -5.18 -14.31 10.85
N ALA A 93 -5.82 -13.22 10.40
CA ALA A 93 -5.35 -12.46 9.25
C ALA A 93 -4.03 -11.73 9.55
N PHE A 94 -3.87 -11.18 10.77
CA PHE A 94 -2.61 -10.60 11.19
C PHE A 94 -1.48 -11.64 11.20
N LEU A 95 -1.71 -12.80 11.81
CA LEU A 95 -0.71 -13.86 11.89
C LEU A 95 -0.36 -14.40 10.50
N TYR A 96 -1.32 -14.47 9.59
CA TYR A 96 -1.06 -14.82 8.20
C TYR A 96 -0.11 -13.83 7.52
N ALA A 97 -0.39 -12.53 7.62
CA ALA A 97 0.49 -11.51 7.08
C ALA A 97 1.85 -11.47 7.80
N LEU A 98 1.86 -11.64 9.12
CA LEU A 98 3.10 -11.71 9.90
C LEU A 98 3.94 -12.92 9.50
N ALA A 99 3.34 -14.07 9.19
CA ALA A 99 4.06 -15.24 8.72
C ALA A 99 4.80 -14.94 7.40
N TRP A 100 4.14 -14.27 6.44
CA TRP A 100 4.81 -13.81 5.21
C TRP A 100 5.96 -12.86 5.52
N ARG A 101 5.74 -11.84 6.38
CA ARG A 101 6.78 -10.87 6.73
C ARG A 101 7.87 -11.45 7.64
N TYR A 102 7.58 -12.49 8.41
CA TYR A 102 8.58 -13.21 9.21
C TYR A 102 9.52 -14.02 8.31
N VAL A 103 8.98 -14.67 7.28
CA VAL A 103 9.78 -15.51 6.36
C VAL A 103 10.50 -14.67 5.32
N PHE A 104 9.85 -13.61 4.79
CA PHE A 104 10.37 -12.71 3.76
C PHE A 104 10.29 -11.25 4.24
N PRO A 105 11.08 -10.85 5.26
CA PRO A 105 10.95 -9.55 5.89
C PRO A 105 11.48 -8.40 5.03
N ASP A 106 12.31 -8.67 4.03
CA ASP A 106 13.06 -7.66 3.31
C ASP A 106 12.16 -6.66 2.58
N ILE A 107 12.55 -5.40 2.69
CA ILE A 107 12.01 -4.29 1.91
C ILE A 107 13.02 -4.07 0.79
N ASP A 108 12.63 -4.46 -0.42
CA ASP A 108 13.53 -4.39 -1.57
C ASP A 108 13.90 -2.95 -1.88
N ALA A 109 15.21 -2.68 -1.77
CA ALA A 109 15.79 -1.36 -1.95
C ALA A 109 15.74 -0.85 -3.39
N SER A 110 15.57 -1.73 -4.38
CA SER A 110 15.48 -1.40 -5.81
C SER A 110 14.04 -1.41 -6.35
N SER A 111 13.04 -1.44 -5.48
CA SER A 111 11.62 -1.46 -5.84
C SER A 111 10.85 -0.28 -5.22
N GLU A 112 9.62 -0.05 -5.66
CA GLU A 112 8.74 1.00 -5.11
C GLU A 112 8.47 0.87 -3.59
N LYS A 113 8.79 -0.28 -2.97
CA LYS A 113 8.71 -0.44 -1.51
C LYS A 113 9.56 0.56 -0.74
N ILE A 114 10.67 1.03 -1.34
CA ILE A 114 11.51 2.05 -0.71
C ILE A 114 10.85 3.43 -0.69
N THR A 115 9.97 3.73 -1.65
CA THR A 115 9.17 4.96 -1.63
C THR A 115 8.19 4.94 -0.47
N ASP A 116 7.48 3.82 -0.28
CA ASP A 116 6.55 3.65 0.84
C ASP A 116 7.27 3.70 2.19
N LEU A 117 8.47 3.12 2.28
CA LEU A 117 9.32 3.24 3.47
C LEU A 117 9.70 4.69 3.75
N THR A 118 10.05 5.45 2.70
CA THR A 118 10.38 6.88 2.82
C THR A 118 9.18 7.69 3.31
N PHE A 119 7.99 7.40 2.78
CA PHE A 119 6.76 8.06 3.21
C PHE A 119 6.47 7.80 4.70
N ILE A 120 6.69 6.57 5.19
CA ILE A 120 6.61 6.27 6.62
C ILE A 120 7.67 7.06 7.39
N ALA A 121 8.92 7.08 6.91
CA ALA A 121 10.03 7.75 7.57
C ALA A 121 9.79 9.27 7.70
N ASN A 122 9.12 9.90 6.72
CA ASN A 122 8.73 11.31 6.77
C ASN A 122 7.89 11.65 8.01
N TYR A 123 7.00 10.73 8.43
CA TYR A 123 6.09 10.95 9.57
C TYR A 123 6.64 10.50 10.92
N LEU A 124 7.75 9.74 10.96
CA LEU A 124 8.29 9.20 12.23
C LEU A 124 8.78 10.28 13.19
N GLY A 125 9.17 11.44 12.68
CA GLY A 125 9.62 12.56 13.53
C GLY A 125 8.51 13.18 14.37
N GLY A 126 7.24 13.02 14.00
CA GLY A 126 6.09 13.58 14.71
C GLY A 126 6.03 15.10 14.77
N GLY A 127 6.66 15.77 13.82
CA GLY A 127 6.58 17.21 13.67
C GLY A 127 5.23 17.64 13.08
N THR A 128 5.02 18.96 12.99
CA THR A 128 3.83 19.54 12.35
C THR A 128 3.76 19.15 10.88
N LEU A 129 2.58 18.75 10.41
CA LEU A 129 2.34 18.35 9.04
C LEU A 129 2.12 19.58 8.12
N PRO A 130 2.46 19.49 6.83
CA PRO A 130 3.19 18.38 6.19
C PRO A 130 4.68 18.33 6.62
N PRO A 131 5.27 17.15 6.79
CA PRO A 131 6.66 17.01 7.24
C PRO A 131 7.65 17.42 6.13
N VAL A 132 8.92 17.58 6.49
CA VAL A 132 9.99 17.72 5.50
C VAL A 132 10.12 16.41 4.72
N ASP A 133 10.24 16.52 3.42
CA ASP A 133 10.47 15.37 2.55
C ASP A 133 11.92 14.86 2.69
N ARG A 134 12.03 13.62 3.13
CA ARG A 134 13.35 12.99 3.33
C ARG A 134 14.06 12.60 2.03
N TRP A 135 13.39 12.75 0.91
CA TRP A 135 14.02 12.55 -0.40
C TRP A 135 14.32 13.85 -1.13
N LEU A 136 13.77 14.97 -0.67
CA LEU A 136 13.99 16.27 -1.33
C LEU A 136 13.92 17.44 -0.32
N PRO A 137 14.80 17.50 0.69
CA PRO A 137 14.84 18.65 1.58
C PRO A 137 15.25 19.93 0.83
N PRO A 138 14.78 21.12 1.20
CA PRO A 138 13.88 21.44 2.33
C PRO A 138 12.38 21.37 2.00
N PHE A 139 12.01 20.83 0.84
CA PHE A 139 10.61 20.76 0.43
C PHE A 139 9.77 19.92 1.39
N ARG A 140 8.46 20.19 1.40
CA ARG A 140 7.51 19.45 2.23
C ARG A 140 6.96 18.24 1.48
N PHE A 141 6.64 17.17 2.26
CA PHE A 141 5.97 15.98 1.76
C PHE A 141 4.45 16.20 1.78
N GLU A 142 3.92 16.76 0.73
CA GLU A 142 2.49 17.12 0.57
C GLU A 142 1.93 16.73 -0.79
N MET A 143 2.77 16.15 -1.65
CA MET A 143 2.44 15.79 -3.03
C MET A 143 1.79 14.41 -3.19
N TYR A 144 1.63 13.64 -2.10
CA TYR A 144 1.16 12.27 -2.19
C TYR A 144 0.08 11.92 -1.15
N TYR A 145 -0.84 11.02 -1.49
CA TYR A 145 -1.90 10.50 -0.61
C TYR A 145 -1.30 9.46 0.34
N ALA A 146 -0.99 9.85 1.54
CA ALA A 146 -0.11 9.09 2.44
C ALA A 146 -0.72 8.75 3.81
N LEU A 147 -2.06 8.73 3.96
CA LEU A 147 -2.69 8.47 5.27
C LEU A 147 -2.34 7.08 5.83
N GLN A 148 -2.17 6.06 4.96
CA GLN A 148 -1.72 4.74 5.41
C GLN A 148 -0.28 4.75 5.94
N HIS A 149 0.61 5.53 5.32
CA HIS A 149 2.00 5.67 5.75
C HIS A 149 2.10 6.40 7.08
N TYR A 150 1.25 7.42 7.26
CA TYR A 150 1.08 8.07 8.56
C TYR A 150 0.59 7.10 9.64
N ALA A 151 -0.38 6.23 9.32
CA ALA A 151 -0.85 5.20 10.26
C ALA A 151 0.26 4.21 10.65
N ALA A 152 1.09 3.77 9.71
CA ALA A 152 2.25 2.93 10.00
C ALA A 152 3.31 3.67 10.83
N ALA A 153 3.54 4.95 10.53
CA ALA A 153 4.45 5.79 11.32
C ALA A 153 3.95 5.99 12.75
N LEU A 154 2.63 6.11 12.98
CA LEU A 154 2.07 6.14 14.34
C LEU A 154 2.38 4.87 15.11
N ILE A 155 2.29 3.69 14.47
CA ILE A 155 2.72 2.42 15.09
C ILE A 155 4.20 2.51 15.47
N GLY A 156 5.06 2.96 14.56
CA GLY A 156 6.49 3.14 14.81
C GLY A 156 6.78 4.11 15.98
N ARG A 157 6.07 5.24 16.05
CA ARG A 157 6.24 6.27 17.11
C ARG A 157 5.73 5.80 18.46
N ILE A 158 4.63 5.03 18.50
CA ILE A 158 4.08 4.47 19.75
C ILE A 158 4.97 3.35 20.27
N LEU A 159 5.48 2.49 19.39
CA LEU A 159 6.32 1.35 19.75
C LEU A 159 7.82 1.67 19.82
N ASP A 160 8.22 2.88 19.48
CA ASP A 160 9.63 3.34 19.35
C ASP A 160 10.47 2.38 18.48
N THR A 161 10.00 2.14 17.23
CA THR A 161 10.63 1.18 16.33
C THR A 161 11.22 1.85 15.09
N SER A 162 12.09 1.12 14.36
CA SER A 162 12.68 1.56 13.11
C SER A 162 11.64 1.75 11.99
N PRO A 163 11.94 2.54 10.93
CA PRO A 163 11.05 2.70 9.77
C PRO A 163 10.64 1.37 9.14
N GLY A 164 11.57 0.43 8.98
CA GLY A 164 11.29 -0.88 8.40
C GLY A 164 10.42 -1.76 9.28
N MET A 165 10.58 -1.70 10.61
CA MET A 165 9.66 -2.37 11.54
C MET A 165 8.26 -1.76 11.45
N ALA A 166 8.15 -0.43 11.41
CA ALA A 166 6.87 0.27 11.26
C ALA A 166 6.18 -0.11 9.95
N TYR A 167 6.92 -0.23 8.85
CA TYR A 167 6.44 -0.72 7.55
C TYR A 167 5.82 -2.12 7.68
N ASN A 168 6.59 -3.09 8.20
CA ASN A 168 6.14 -4.49 8.28
C ASN A 168 4.96 -4.68 9.25
N LEU A 169 4.97 -4.03 10.42
CA LEU A 169 3.85 -4.06 11.36
C LEU A 169 2.61 -3.31 10.84
N GLY A 170 2.84 -2.20 10.15
CA GLY A 170 1.79 -1.44 9.48
C GLY A 170 1.07 -2.28 8.42
N LEU A 171 1.82 -2.98 7.56
CA LEU A 171 1.29 -3.91 6.57
C LEU A 171 0.45 -5.02 7.22
N CYS A 172 0.98 -5.70 8.24
CA CYS A 172 0.26 -6.77 8.93
C CYS A 172 -1.03 -6.26 9.58
N THR A 173 -0.98 -5.07 10.19
CA THR A 173 -2.16 -4.44 10.81
C THR A 173 -3.21 -4.08 9.77
N MET A 174 -2.80 -3.50 8.65
CA MET A 174 -3.71 -3.15 7.54
C MET A 174 -4.40 -4.40 6.97
N VAL A 175 -3.64 -5.48 6.73
CA VAL A 175 -4.16 -6.77 6.26
C VAL A 175 -5.22 -7.31 7.24
N ALA A 176 -4.95 -7.23 8.54
CA ALA A 176 -5.90 -7.67 9.55
C ALA A 176 -7.20 -6.86 9.53
N LEU A 177 -7.13 -5.54 9.42
CA LEU A 177 -8.30 -4.66 9.37
C LEU A 177 -9.14 -4.89 8.11
N VAL A 178 -8.50 -4.93 6.93
CA VAL A 178 -9.15 -5.18 5.63
C VAL A 178 -9.86 -6.54 5.62
N THR A 179 -9.16 -7.60 6.05
CA THR A 179 -9.72 -8.96 6.08
C THR A 179 -10.86 -9.07 7.10
N THR A 180 -10.76 -8.37 8.24
CA THR A 180 -11.84 -8.34 9.24
C THR A 180 -13.09 -7.66 8.69
N ALA A 181 -12.95 -6.54 8.00
CA ALA A 181 -14.08 -5.86 7.35
C ALA A 181 -14.71 -6.75 6.26
N ALA A 182 -13.89 -7.38 5.40
CA ALA A 182 -14.35 -8.30 4.37
C ALA A 182 -15.08 -9.52 4.98
N GLY A 183 -14.51 -10.14 6.00
CA GLY A 183 -15.12 -11.32 6.66
C GLY A 183 -16.39 -10.98 7.43
N ALA A 184 -16.45 -9.82 8.10
CA ALA A 184 -17.67 -9.34 8.73
C ALA A 184 -18.76 -9.06 7.69
N THR A 185 -18.40 -8.48 6.55
CA THR A 185 -19.31 -8.31 5.39
C THR A 185 -19.81 -9.65 4.89
N ALA A 186 -18.92 -10.62 4.68
CA ALA A 186 -19.29 -11.98 4.26
C ALA A 186 -20.26 -12.65 5.27
N MET A 187 -20.01 -12.54 6.57
CA MET A 187 -20.90 -13.11 7.61
C MET A 187 -22.29 -12.48 7.59
N LEU A 188 -22.40 -11.17 7.38
CA LEU A 188 -23.68 -10.46 7.30
C LEU A 188 -24.45 -10.81 6.02
N LEU A 189 -23.77 -10.92 4.88
CA LEU A 189 -24.41 -11.23 3.59
C LEU A 189 -24.83 -12.69 3.51
N VAL A 190 -23.96 -13.62 3.85
CA VAL A 190 -24.15 -15.06 3.60
C VAL A 190 -24.99 -15.72 4.69
N ARG A 191 -24.89 -15.27 5.95
CA ARG A 191 -25.60 -15.80 7.14
C ARG A 191 -25.31 -17.29 7.45
N ARG A 192 -24.35 -17.93 6.75
CA ARG A 192 -23.89 -19.31 6.95
C ARG A 192 -22.38 -19.31 7.14
N ARG A 193 -21.88 -20.03 8.15
CA ARG A 193 -20.48 -19.91 8.61
C ARG A 193 -19.46 -20.37 7.55
N LEU A 194 -19.59 -21.61 7.07
CA LEU A 194 -18.61 -22.17 6.12
C LEU A 194 -18.56 -21.43 4.79
N PRO A 195 -19.69 -21.09 4.13
CA PRO A 195 -19.64 -20.28 2.92
C PRO A 195 -19.09 -18.85 3.15
N ALA A 196 -19.38 -18.24 4.32
CA ALA A 196 -18.80 -16.93 4.65
C ALA A 196 -17.28 -17.04 4.86
N LEU A 197 -16.81 -18.09 5.50
CA LEU A 197 -15.39 -18.37 5.65
C LEU A 197 -14.71 -18.58 4.29
N LEU A 198 -15.31 -19.39 3.40
CA LEU A 198 -14.79 -19.60 2.04
C LEU A 198 -14.66 -18.28 1.29
N LEU A 199 -15.68 -17.41 1.34
CA LEU A 199 -15.66 -16.11 0.70
C LEU A 199 -14.56 -15.20 1.29
N THR A 200 -14.35 -15.24 2.61
CA THR A 200 -13.30 -14.47 3.28
C THR A 200 -11.91 -14.99 2.92
N VAL A 201 -11.72 -16.31 2.90
CA VAL A 201 -10.44 -16.93 2.54
C VAL A 201 -10.11 -16.66 1.08
N SER A 202 -11.09 -16.80 0.17
CA SER A 202 -10.87 -16.49 -1.25
C SER A 202 -10.52 -15.00 -1.49
N PHE A 203 -11.02 -14.08 -0.67
CA PHE A 203 -10.59 -12.68 -0.70
C PHE A 203 -9.15 -12.51 -0.21
N LEU A 204 -8.77 -13.22 0.86
CA LEU A 204 -7.44 -13.09 1.50
C LEU A 204 -6.30 -13.69 0.65
N ILE A 205 -6.54 -14.85 0.02
CA ILE A 205 -5.51 -15.63 -0.67
C ILE A 205 -5.78 -15.84 -2.16
N GLY A 206 -6.92 -15.39 -2.66
CA GLY A 206 -7.29 -15.54 -4.06
C GLY A 206 -6.77 -14.40 -4.94
N GLY A 207 -6.54 -14.70 -6.21
CA GLY A 207 -6.13 -13.74 -7.23
C GLY A 207 -7.16 -13.57 -8.33
N VAL A 208 -6.74 -12.92 -9.42
CA VAL A 208 -7.55 -12.80 -10.64
C VAL A 208 -7.61 -14.12 -11.42
N GLY A 209 -8.40 -14.15 -12.47
CA GLY A 209 -8.65 -15.36 -13.27
C GLY A 209 -7.42 -15.94 -13.98
N THR A 210 -6.36 -15.18 -14.18
CA THR A 210 -5.15 -15.66 -14.85
C THR A 210 -4.40 -16.72 -14.03
N ALA A 211 -4.25 -16.51 -12.73
CA ALA A 211 -3.42 -17.38 -11.88
C ALA A 211 -3.81 -18.87 -11.93
N PRO A 212 -5.09 -19.28 -11.83
CA PRO A 212 -5.47 -20.69 -11.88
C PRO A 212 -5.19 -21.40 -13.20
N VAL A 213 -5.05 -20.65 -14.30
CA VAL A 213 -4.92 -21.20 -15.66
C VAL A 213 -3.55 -20.91 -16.29
N ILE A 214 -2.70 -20.15 -15.59
CA ILE A 214 -1.45 -19.65 -16.18
C ILE A 214 -0.54 -20.77 -16.70
N ARG A 215 -0.42 -21.87 -15.99
CA ARG A 215 0.41 -23.03 -16.38
C ARG A 215 -0.14 -23.82 -17.57
N LEU A 216 -1.40 -23.60 -17.94
CA LEU A 216 -1.97 -24.14 -19.15
C LEU A 216 -1.66 -23.26 -20.38
N ILE A 217 -1.21 -22.03 -20.13
CA ILE A 217 -0.98 -20.99 -21.15
C ILE A 217 0.51 -20.72 -21.33
N GLU A 218 1.27 -20.73 -20.25
CA GLU A 218 2.71 -20.43 -20.20
C GLU A 218 3.48 -21.58 -19.53
N ASP A 219 4.56 -22.03 -20.15
CA ASP A 219 5.34 -23.21 -19.66
C ASP A 219 6.03 -22.92 -18.32
N SER A 220 6.72 -21.80 -18.24
CA SER A 220 7.44 -21.36 -17.06
C SER A 220 7.07 -19.94 -16.67
N PRO A 221 5.87 -19.73 -16.08
CA PRO A 221 5.39 -18.40 -15.80
C PRO A 221 6.29 -17.69 -14.79
N SER A 222 6.64 -16.43 -15.09
CA SER A 222 7.31 -15.56 -14.13
C SER A 222 6.38 -15.24 -12.95
N LEU A 223 6.95 -14.78 -11.83
CA LEU A 223 6.13 -14.30 -10.70
C LEU A 223 5.12 -13.24 -11.17
N HIS A 224 5.56 -12.29 -11.99
CA HIS A 224 4.68 -11.25 -12.50
C HIS A 224 3.58 -11.80 -13.42
N SER A 225 3.90 -12.71 -14.35
CA SER A 225 2.88 -13.36 -15.20
C SER A 225 1.84 -14.11 -14.38
N SER A 226 2.28 -14.82 -13.33
CA SER A 226 1.41 -15.66 -12.51
C SER A 226 0.46 -14.87 -11.61
N VAL A 227 0.95 -13.79 -10.99
CA VAL A 227 0.26 -13.18 -9.84
C VAL A 227 -0.20 -11.73 -10.05
N ARG A 228 0.37 -11.03 -11.04
CA ARG A 228 0.09 -9.61 -11.23
C ARG A 228 -0.70 -9.32 -12.51
N PHE A 229 -0.58 -10.16 -13.63
CA PHE A 229 -0.54 -9.37 -14.82
C PHE A 229 -0.94 -10.02 -16.13
N VAL A 230 -1.39 -9.10 -16.97
CA VAL A 230 -1.56 -9.27 -18.40
C VAL A 230 -0.95 -8.08 -19.14
N GLY A 231 0.11 -8.27 -19.88
CA GLY A 231 0.76 -7.24 -20.69
C GLY A 231 1.54 -7.81 -21.84
N SER A 232 2.35 -6.96 -22.44
CA SER A 232 3.13 -7.33 -23.63
C SER A 232 4.05 -8.54 -23.38
N SER A 233 4.66 -8.63 -22.21
CA SER A 233 5.50 -9.76 -21.81
C SER A 233 4.69 -11.04 -21.59
N PHE A 234 3.49 -10.95 -21.00
CA PHE A 234 2.58 -12.09 -20.83
C PHE A 234 2.15 -12.65 -22.18
N VAL A 235 1.75 -11.79 -23.13
CA VAL A 235 1.33 -12.23 -24.47
C VAL A 235 2.47 -12.94 -25.20
N ALA A 236 3.72 -12.47 -25.06
CA ALA A 236 4.89 -13.11 -25.64
C ALA A 236 5.12 -14.53 -25.08
N ASN A 237 5.04 -14.67 -23.77
CA ASN A 237 5.32 -15.93 -23.09
C ASN A 237 4.14 -16.92 -23.20
N ALA A 238 2.91 -16.42 -23.20
CA ALA A 238 1.71 -17.25 -23.28
C ALA A 238 1.59 -18.06 -24.56
N ALA A 239 2.27 -17.67 -25.65
CA ALA A 239 2.32 -18.42 -26.90
C ALA A 239 3.21 -19.68 -26.83
N THR A 240 3.89 -19.96 -25.70
CA THR A 240 4.76 -21.13 -25.56
C THR A 240 3.98 -22.45 -25.46
N GLN A 241 2.77 -22.43 -24.87
CA GLN A 241 1.90 -23.59 -24.72
C GLN A 241 0.84 -23.69 -25.85
N PRO A 242 0.38 -24.91 -26.21
CA PRO A 242 -0.65 -25.09 -27.23
C PRO A 242 -1.93 -24.30 -26.98
N LEU A 243 -2.41 -24.30 -25.74
CA LEU A 243 -3.62 -23.54 -25.36
C LEU A 243 -3.39 -22.03 -25.45
N GLY A 244 -2.21 -21.56 -25.02
CA GLY A 244 -1.84 -20.14 -25.14
C GLY A 244 -1.78 -19.68 -26.60
N ARG A 245 -1.18 -20.50 -27.48
CA ARG A 245 -1.17 -20.24 -28.94
C ARG A 245 -2.57 -20.20 -29.55
N TRP A 246 -3.44 -21.11 -29.14
CA TRP A 246 -4.81 -21.15 -29.62
C TRP A 246 -5.63 -19.92 -29.16
N LEU A 247 -5.47 -19.52 -27.88
CA LEU A 247 -6.21 -18.39 -27.29
C LEU A 247 -5.72 -17.03 -27.80
N LEU A 248 -4.41 -16.86 -27.91
CA LEU A 248 -3.78 -15.55 -28.13
C LEU A 248 -3.23 -15.40 -29.54
N GLY A 249 -3.23 -16.50 -30.33
CA GLY A 249 -2.64 -16.58 -31.66
C GLY A 249 -1.11 -16.63 -31.61
N ALA A 250 -0.49 -16.90 -32.76
CA ALA A 250 0.97 -16.78 -32.96
C ALA A 250 1.37 -15.30 -33.15
N SER A 251 0.67 -14.38 -32.54
CA SER A 251 0.86 -12.95 -32.77
C SER A 251 2.21 -12.51 -32.23
N GLN A 252 2.96 -11.88 -33.10
CA GLN A 252 4.13 -11.11 -32.70
C GLN A 252 3.71 -10.12 -31.61
N VAL A 253 4.49 -10.10 -30.52
CA VAL A 253 4.33 -9.08 -29.49
C VAL A 253 4.37 -7.72 -30.15
N ASN A 254 3.24 -7.05 -30.18
CA ASN A 254 3.21 -5.67 -30.64
C ASN A 254 3.83 -4.82 -29.49
N PRO A 255 4.94 -4.10 -29.72
CA PRO A 255 5.54 -3.24 -28.70
C PRO A 255 4.58 -2.19 -28.13
N SER A 256 3.50 -1.90 -28.85
CA SER A 256 2.43 -0.98 -28.42
C SER A 256 1.34 -1.64 -27.58
N THR A 257 1.39 -2.95 -27.32
CA THR A 257 0.41 -3.61 -26.44
C THR A 257 0.48 -2.97 -25.04
N PRO A 258 -0.64 -2.45 -24.51
CA PRO A 258 -0.62 -1.76 -23.24
C PRO A 258 -0.21 -2.68 -22.09
N ASP A 259 0.57 -2.16 -21.17
CA ASP A 259 0.92 -2.82 -19.93
C ASP A 259 -0.16 -2.52 -18.88
N LEU A 260 -0.90 -3.55 -18.45
CA LEU A 260 -2.13 -3.43 -17.65
C LEU A 260 -2.06 -4.35 -16.40
N PRO A 261 -1.42 -3.93 -15.32
CA PRO A 261 -1.25 -4.75 -14.12
C PRO A 261 -2.53 -4.83 -13.28
N VAL A 262 -2.68 -5.95 -12.56
CA VAL A 262 -3.75 -6.14 -11.57
C VAL A 262 -3.16 -6.58 -10.25
N GLU A 263 -3.14 -5.70 -9.28
CA GLU A 263 -2.60 -5.97 -7.95
C GLU A 263 -3.73 -6.26 -6.97
N THR A 264 -4.08 -7.53 -6.84
CA THR A 264 -5.09 -7.98 -5.87
C THR A 264 -4.60 -7.79 -4.42
N PHE A 265 -5.53 -7.85 -3.48
CA PHE A 265 -5.20 -7.77 -2.06
C PHE A 265 -4.18 -8.85 -1.65
N SER A 266 -4.36 -10.08 -2.12
CA SER A 266 -3.43 -11.20 -1.88
C SER A 266 -2.04 -10.99 -2.50
N TYR A 267 -1.95 -10.31 -3.65
CA TYR A 267 -0.68 -9.91 -4.27
C TYR A 267 0.13 -9.01 -3.32
N LEU A 268 -0.48 -7.95 -2.80
CA LEU A 268 0.18 -7.01 -1.89
C LEU A 268 0.72 -7.71 -0.63
N ILE A 269 -0.03 -8.69 -0.10
CA ILE A 269 0.41 -9.48 1.06
C ILE A 269 1.60 -10.35 0.72
N GLY A 270 1.52 -11.13 -0.36
CA GLY A 270 2.56 -12.07 -0.76
C GLY A 270 3.89 -11.38 -1.07
N LEU A 271 3.84 -10.26 -1.77
CA LEU A 271 5.04 -9.47 -2.06
C LEU A 271 5.51 -8.62 -0.89
N GLY A 272 4.68 -8.42 0.14
CA GLY A 272 4.96 -7.49 1.22
C GLY A 272 5.00 -6.04 0.73
N ASP A 273 4.07 -5.68 -0.14
CA ASP A 273 4.01 -4.38 -0.79
C ASP A 273 3.03 -3.46 -0.06
N PHE A 274 3.57 -2.40 0.57
CA PHE A 274 2.79 -1.43 1.33
C PHE A 274 2.26 -0.30 0.44
N HIS A 275 1.90 -0.64 -0.79
CA HIS A 275 1.43 0.31 -1.79
C HIS A 275 0.04 0.88 -1.45
N PRO A 276 -0.30 2.14 -1.82
CA PRO A 276 -1.59 2.77 -1.52
C PRO A 276 -2.87 2.01 -1.88
N PRO A 277 -2.94 1.13 -2.88
CA PRO A 277 -4.09 0.25 -3.06
C PRO A 277 -4.50 -0.52 -1.80
N LEU A 278 -3.57 -0.80 -0.89
CA LEU A 278 -3.87 -1.50 0.37
C LEU A 278 -4.86 -0.73 1.24
N SER A 279 -4.66 0.59 1.43
CA SER A 279 -5.64 1.43 2.12
C SER A 279 -6.91 1.67 1.31
N GLY A 280 -6.80 1.66 -0.01
CA GLY A 280 -7.96 1.67 -0.89
C GLY A 280 -8.87 0.46 -0.68
N PHE A 281 -8.31 -0.73 -0.47
CA PHE A 281 -9.08 -1.92 -0.07
C PHE A 281 -9.71 -1.74 1.32
N LEU A 282 -9.05 -1.07 2.27
CA LEU A 282 -9.66 -0.80 3.58
C LEU A 282 -10.91 0.07 3.44
N VAL A 283 -10.85 1.15 2.68
CA VAL A 283 -12.00 2.05 2.47
C VAL A 283 -13.12 1.32 1.71
N LEU A 284 -12.80 0.52 0.69
CA LEU A 284 -13.77 -0.33 0.00
C LEU A 284 -14.46 -1.29 0.99
N MET A 285 -13.69 -2.03 1.78
CA MET A 285 -14.25 -3.01 2.72
C MET A 285 -15.07 -2.35 3.83
N LEU A 286 -14.71 -1.14 4.28
CA LEU A 286 -15.54 -0.34 5.19
C LEU A 286 -16.87 0.06 4.55
N ALA A 287 -16.87 0.48 3.28
CA ALA A 287 -18.09 0.80 2.56
C ALA A 287 -18.98 -0.45 2.37
N LEU A 288 -18.40 -1.59 2.00
CA LEU A 288 -19.15 -2.85 1.86
C LEU A 288 -19.68 -3.37 3.20
N LEU A 289 -18.90 -3.21 4.28
CA LEU A 289 -19.35 -3.53 5.63
C LEU A 289 -20.53 -2.64 6.06
N ALA A 290 -20.46 -1.33 5.76
CA ALA A 290 -21.56 -0.41 6.01
C ALA A 290 -22.83 -0.81 5.22
N ILE A 291 -22.69 -1.14 3.93
CA ILE A 291 -23.79 -1.63 3.09
C ILE A 291 -24.37 -2.91 3.69
N ALA A 292 -23.54 -3.87 4.09
CA ALA A 292 -24.01 -5.12 4.68
C ALA A 292 -24.76 -4.91 6.01
N HIS A 293 -24.31 -3.98 6.86
CA HIS A 293 -25.01 -3.61 8.09
C HIS A 293 -26.38 -2.97 7.80
N ILE A 294 -26.44 -2.05 6.85
CA ILE A 294 -27.68 -1.41 6.43
C ILE A 294 -28.68 -2.43 5.92
N GLU A 295 -28.23 -3.39 5.08
CA GLU A 295 -29.10 -4.43 4.52
C GLU A 295 -29.48 -5.51 5.55
N ALA A 296 -28.69 -5.67 6.60
CA ALA A 296 -29.03 -6.52 7.75
C ALA A 296 -29.97 -5.82 8.76
N GLY A 297 -30.23 -4.54 8.62
CA GLY A 297 -31.07 -3.75 9.52
C GLY A 297 -30.39 -3.44 10.86
N CYS A 298 -29.07 -3.49 10.94
CA CYS A 298 -28.31 -3.21 12.17
C CYS A 298 -27.31 -2.07 11.97
N ALA A 299 -27.07 -1.28 13.03
CA ALA A 299 -26.16 -0.13 13.03
C ALA A 299 -26.37 0.85 11.84
N THR A 300 -27.65 1.04 11.42
CA THR A 300 -27.97 1.74 10.15
C THR A 300 -27.50 3.17 10.13
N LEU A 301 -27.67 3.93 11.22
CA LEU A 301 -27.26 5.33 11.31
C LEU A 301 -25.75 5.49 11.13
N VAL A 302 -24.96 4.74 11.90
CA VAL A 302 -23.48 4.77 11.85
C VAL A 302 -22.99 4.30 10.49
N SER A 303 -23.64 3.29 9.91
CA SER A 303 -23.25 2.75 8.61
C SER A 303 -23.55 3.73 7.48
N HIS A 304 -24.64 4.49 7.53
CA HIS A 304 -24.88 5.57 6.56
C HIS A 304 -23.85 6.72 6.72
N ALA A 305 -23.49 7.07 7.97
CA ALA A 305 -22.43 8.04 8.21
C ALA A 305 -21.08 7.56 7.67
N LEU A 306 -20.75 6.27 7.86
CA LEU A 306 -19.53 5.68 7.35
C LEU A 306 -19.47 5.66 5.80
N LEU A 307 -20.59 5.40 5.13
CA LEU A 307 -20.67 5.51 3.66
C LEU A 307 -20.34 6.92 3.17
N GLY A 308 -20.86 7.95 3.84
CA GLY A 308 -20.50 9.34 3.55
C GLY A 308 -19.03 9.63 3.82
N ALA A 309 -18.50 9.12 4.93
CA ALA A 309 -17.10 9.31 5.34
C ALA A 309 -16.10 8.65 4.39
N CYS A 310 -16.43 7.50 3.78
CA CYS A 310 -15.54 6.80 2.85
C CYS A 310 -15.18 7.63 1.60
N VAL A 311 -16.02 8.58 1.20
CA VAL A 311 -15.77 9.37 -0.02
C VAL A 311 -14.61 10.36 0.14
N PRO A 312 -14.51 11.22 1.15
CA PRO A 312 -13.31 12.04 1.33
C PRO A 312 -12.11 11.24 1.86
N LEU A 313 -12.33 10.18 2.64
CA LEU A 313 -11.26 9.36 3.17
C LEU A 313 -10.42 8.70 2.06
N ILE A 314 -11.06 8.26 0.96
CA ILE A 314 -10.35 7.62 -0.15
C ILE A 314 -9.34 8.56 -0.82
N ILE A 315 -9.56 9.89 -0.77
CA ILE A 315 -8.63 10.86 -1.37
C ILE A 315 -7.28 10.82 -0.64
N ALA A 316 -7.31 10.77 0.70
CA ALA A 316 -6.09 10.70 1.50
C ALA A 316 -5.45 9.28 1.51
N CYS A 317 -6.20 8.26 1.13
CA CYS A 317 -5.73 6.86 1.06
C CYS A 317 -5.24 6.48 -0.33
N ASN A 318 -6.03 6.77 -1.36
CA ASN A 318 -5.73 6.49 -2.77
C ASN A 318 -6.67 7.30 -3.68
N THR A 319 -6.27 8.51 -4.03
CA THR A 319 -7.05 9.46 -4.84
C THR A 319 -7.56 8.85 -6.16
N TRP A 320 -6.81 7.95 -6.77
CA TRP A 320 -7.20 7.27 -8.02
C TRP A 320 -8.54 6.54 -7.92
N GLN A 321 -8.90 6.05 -6.73
CA GLN A 321 -10.12 5.27 -6.52
C GLN A 321 -11.33 6.14 -6.17
N LEU A 322 -11.18 7.47 -6.10
CA LEU A 322 -12.29 8.39 -5.81
C LEU A 322 -13.49 8.22 -6.75
N PRO A 323 -13.32 8.13 -8.09
CA PRO A 323 -14.46 7.95 -8.99
C PRO A 323 -15.24 6.66 -8.70
N LEU A 324 -14.54 5.57 -8.40
CA LEU A 324 -15.15 4.27 -8.10
C LEU A 324 -15.86 4.28 -6.76
N GLN A 325 -15.23 4.85 -5.73
CA GLN A 325 -15.81 4.97 -4.38
C GLN A 325 -17.07 5.85 -4.40
N LEU A 326 -17.02 6.96 -5.13
CA LEU A 326 -18.18 7.84 -5.32
C LEU A 326 -19.31 7.11 -6.06
N ALA A 327 -18.99 6.41 -7.16
CA ALA A 327 -19.98 5.64 -7.92
C ALA A 327 -20.61 4.51 -7.09
N LEU A 328 -19.82 3.81 -6.28
CA LEU A 328 -20.33 2.77 -5.37
C LEU A 328 -21.27 3.37 -4.32
N THR A 329 -20.85 4.44 -3.64
CA THR A 329 -21.64 5.07 -2.58
C THR A 329 -22.93 5.68 -3.16
N ALA A 330 -22.83 6.52 -4.17
CA ALA A 330 -23.99 7.15 -4.81
C ALA A 330 -24.91 6.12 -5.46
N GLY A 331 -24.34 5.18 -6.21
CA GLY A 331 -25.09 4.10 -6.86
C GLY A 331 -25.89 3.25 -5.86
N TYR A 332 -25.28 2.86 -4.74
CA TYR A 332 -25.97 2.13 -3.70
C TYR A 332 -27.10 2.94 -3.07
N LEU A 333 -26.88 4.21 -2.72
CA LEU A 333 -27.92 5.05 -2.13
C LEU A 333 -29.08 5.28 -3.09
N LEU A 334 -28.81 5.52 -4.38
CA LEU A 334 -29.82 5.64 -5.43
C LEU A 334 -30.62 4.33 -5.61
N LEU A 335 -29.94 3.17 -5.60
CA LEU A 335 -30.59 1.87 -5.69
C LEU A 335 -31.49 1.59 -4.49
N ARG A 336 -31.13 2.04 -3.29
CA ARG A 336 -32.01 1.96 -2.12
C ARG A 336 -33.27 2.77 -2.30
N MET A 337 -33.15 4.02 -2.77
CA MET A 337 -34.29 4.88 -3.07
C MET A 337 -35.20 4.25 -4.13
N TYR A 338 -34.60 3.77 -5.24
CA TYR A 338 -35.34 3.06 -6.29
C TYR A 338 -36.05 1.81 -5.76
N SER A 339 -35.43 1.13 -4.79
CA SER A 339 -36.02 -0.03 -4.12
C SER A 339 -36.98 0.35 -2.98
N ARG A 340 -37.32 1.64 -2.83
CA ARG A 340 -38.20 2.20 -1.78
C ARG A 340 -37.74 1.85 -0.35
N LYS A 341 -36.42 1.76 -0.13
CA LYS A 341 -35.82 1.55 1.18
C LYS A 341 -35.36 2.89 1.77
N PRO A 342 -35.47 3.09 3.09
CA PRO A 342 -35.10 4.35 3.73
C PRO A 342 -33.58 4.60 3.62
N VAL A 343 -33.21 5.88 3.45
CA VAL A 343 -31.82 6.36 3.47
C VAL A 343 -31.72 7.45 4.54
N GLU A 344 -30.75 7.29 5.43
CA GLU A 344 -30.46 8.24 6.50
C GLU A 344 -29.55 9.37 5.98
N TRP A 345 -30.11 10.27 5.15
CA TRP A 345 -29.36 11.34 4.47
C TRP A 345 -28.58 12.25 5.40
N LYS A 346 -29.15 12.56 6.59
CA LYS A 346 -28.47 13.38 7.60
C LYS A 346 -27.20 12.68 8.10
N ALA A 347 -27.23 11.37 8.24
CA ALA A 347 -26.06 10.60 8.64
C ALA A 347 -25.01 10.55 7.53
N VAL A 348 -25.42 10.31 6.27
CA VAL A 348 -24.51 10.35 5.10
C VAL A 348 -23.83 11.73 5.01
N ALA A 349 -24.60 12.80 5.06
CA ALA A 349 -24.08 14.16 4.99
C ALA A 349 -23.18 14.50 6.19
N GLY A 350 -23.55 14.05 7.40
CA GLY A 350 -22.73 14.22 8.60
C GLY A 350 -21.39 13.51 8.51
N GLY A 351 -21.37 12.25 8.05
CA GLY A 351 -20.14 11.49 7.84
C GLY A 351 -19.25 12.13 6.78
N LEU A 352 -19.82 12.55 5.66
CA LEU A 352 -19.12 13.30 4.62
C LEU A 352 -18.50 14.59 5.17
N ALA A 353 -19.28 15.41 5.86
CA ALA A 353 -18.85 16.70 6.37
C ALA A 353 -17.75 16.58 7.44
N VAL A 354 -17.91 15.66 8.40
CA VAL A 354 -16.91 15.42 9.44
C VAL A 354 -15.59 14.95 8.83
N THR A 355 -15.63 14.04 7.85
CA THR A 355 -14.40 13.54 7.24
C THR A 355 -13.76 14.57 6.31
N LEU A 356 -14.56 15.38 5.59
CA LEU A 356 -14.03 16.52 4.84
C LEU A 356 -13.32 17.51 5.77
N PHE A 357 -13.92 17.82 6.92
CA PHE A 357 -13.31 18.70 7.92
C PHE A 357 -11.98 18.14 8.46
N LEU A 358 -11.95 16.84 8.80
CA LEU A 358 -10.72 16.20 9.29
C LEU A 358 -9.62 16.11 8.22
N MET A 359 -9.97 16.01 6.96
CA MET A 359 -9.02 15.92 5.85
C MET A 359 -8.70 17.28 5.21
N GLU A 360 -9.40 18.35 5.59
CA GLU A 360 -9.27 19.66 4.96
C GLU A 360 -7.83 20.18 4.90
N PRO A 361 -7.04 20.18 5.99
CA PRO A 361 -5.68 20.69 5.94
C PRO A 361 -4.82 19.93 4.92
N PHE A 362 -4.96 18.59 4.87
CA PHE A 362 -4.29 17.76 3.87
C PHE A 362 -4.79 18.08 2.45
N LEU A 363 -6.10 18.17 2.23
CA LEU A 363 -6.69 18.39 0.91
C LEU A 363 -6.27 19.73 0.29
N VAL A 364 -6.11 20.77 1.11
CA VAL A 364 -5.61 22.08 0.66
C VAL A 364 -4.19 21.97 0.12
N HIS A 365 -3.27 21.40 0.89
CA HIS A 365 -1.88 21.21 0.49
C HIS A 365 -1.76 20.29 -0.73
N PHE A 366 -2.36 19.11 -0.65
CA PHE A 366 -2.35 18.10 -1.72
C PHE A 366 -2.93 18.67 -3.04
N GLY A 367 -4.04 19.37 -2.99
CA GLY A 367 -4.66 19.97 -4.17
C GLY A 367 -3.81 21.05 -4.84
N GLN A 368 -2.94 21.72 -4.08
CA GLN A 368 -2.04 22.75 -4.61
C GLN A 368 -0.78 22.18 -5.25
N VAL A 369 -0.19 21.12 -4.68
CA VAL A 369 1.15 20.64 -5.03
C VAL A 369 1.12 19.38 -5.87
N SER A 370 0.20 18.45 -5.60
CA SER A 370 0.22 17.12 -6.23
C SER A 370 -0.22 17.13 -7.69
N ALA A 371 0.55 16.47 -8.55
CA ALA A 371 0.12 16.13 -9.90
C ALA A 371 -1.11 15.20 -9.88
N ASN A 372 -1.12 14.26 -8.92
CA ASN A 372 -2.21 13.28 -8.76
C ASN A 372 -3.57 13.91 -8.37
N ALA A 373 -3.59 15.14 -7.83
CA ALA A 373 -4.83 15.84 -7.51
C ALA A 373 -5.58 16.38 -8.74
N ARG A 374 -4.96 16.38 -9.91
CA ARG A 374 -5.44 17.08 -11.11
C ARG A 374 -5.54 16.20 -12.36
N MET A 375 -5.52 14.89 -12.18
CA MET A 375 -5.60 13.95 -13.30
C MET A 375 -6.98 13.99 -13.96
N PRO A 376 -7.09 14.34 -15.24
CA PRO A 376 -8.35 14.29 -15.95
C PRO A 376 -8.77 12.84 -16.23
N ILE A 377 -10.07 12.59 -16.25
CA ILE A 377 -10.61 11.31 -16.76
C ILE A 377 -10.75 11.42 -18.27
N ARG A 378 -10.11 10.52 -19.00
CA ARG A 378 -10.13 10.46 -20.46
C ARG A 378 -10.72 9.15 -20.97
N MET A 379 -11.19 9.17 -22.21
CA MET A 379 -11.62 7.95 -22.91
C MET A 379 -10.40 7.18 -23.41
N VAL A 380 -10.47 5.88 -23.29
CA VAL A 380 -9.43 4.95 -23.77
C VAL A 380 -9.42 4.93 -25.30
N ALA A 381 -8.29 5.28 -25.89
CA ALA A 381 -8.07 5.19 -27.33
C ALA A 381 -8.19 3.73 -27.84
N ALA A 382 -8.61 3.53 -29.08
CA ALA A 382 -8.79 2.19 -29.63
C ALA A 382 -7.52 1.32 -29.54
N ALA A 383 -6.35 1.92 -29.73
CA ALA A 383 -5.05 1.24 -29.63
C ALA A 383 -4.68 0.83 -28.18
N GLN A 384 -5.30 1.46 -27.18
CA GLN A 384 -5.05 1.21 -25.75
C GLN A 384 -6.12 0.32 -25.10
N ARG A 385 -7.08 -0.19 -25.88
CA ARG A 385 -8.10 -1.13 -25.38
C ARG A 385 -7.48 -2.47 -25.06
N THR A 386 -7.98 -3.09 -24.02
CA THR A 386 -7.55 -4.45 -23.65
C THR A 386 -8.06 -5.45 -24.69
N PRO A 387 -7.21 -6.34 -25.21
CA PRO A 387 -7.70 -7.43 -26.05
C PRO A 387 -8.78 -8.24 -25.31
N PRO A 388 -9.95 -8.50 -25.95
CA PRO A 388 -11.10 -9.10 -25.25
C PRO A 388 -10.78 -10.42 -24.53
N ILE A 389 -9.93 -11.26 -25.10
CA ILE A 389 -9.54 -12.52 -24.50
C ILE A 389 -8.72 -12.32 -23.22
N LEU A 390 -7.83 -11.32 -23.19
CA LEU A 390 -7.03 -11.00 -22.03
C LEU A 390 -7.90 -10.42 -20.91
N TRP A 391 -8.83 -9.53 -21.27
CA TRP A 391 -9.80 -8.98 -20.33
C TRP A 391 -10.67 -10.09 -19.72
N LEU A 392 -11.12 -11.03 -20.56
CA LEU A 392 -11.88 -12.18 -20.09
C LEU A 392 -11.05 -13.07 -19.16
N LEU A 393 -9.79 -13.35 -19.46
CA LEU A 393 -8.89 -14.15 -18.62
C LEU A 393 -8.70 -13.55 -17.22
N ILE A 394 -8.69 -12.22 -17.11
CA ILE A 394 -8.62 -11.55 -15.81
C ILE A 394 -9.94 -11.69 -15.05
N PHE A 395 -11.05 -11.36 -15.70
CA PHE A 395 -12.32 -11.09 -15.04
C PHE A 395 -13.32 -12.25 -15.08
N TYR A 396 -13.03 -13.40 -15.76
CA TYR A 396 -13.99 -14.50 -15.84
C TYR A 396 -14.55 -14.97 -14.51
N PRO A 397 -13.80 -14.95 -13.37
CA PRO A 397 -14.41 -15.35 -12.10
C PRO A 397 -15.53 -14.41 -11.66
N LEU A 398 -15.32 -13.10 -11.77
CA LEU A 398 -16.34 -12.11 -11.46
C LEU A 398 -17.53 -12.19 -12.44
N ILE A 399 -17.23 -12.33 -13.73
CA ILE A 399 -18.26 -12.51 -14.77
C ILE A 399 -19.08 -13.75 -14.50
N ALA A 400 -18.44 -14.87 -14.14
CA ALA A 400 -19.15 -16.10 -13.78
C ALA A 400 -20.07 -15.89 -12.58
N LEU A 401 -19.65 -15.18 -11.53
CA LEU A 401 -20.50 -14.85 -10.40
C LEU A 401 -21.69 -13.98 -10.80
N LEU A 402 -21.48 -12.99 -11.67
CA LEU A 402 -22.55 -12.13 -12.20
C LEU A 402 -23.55 -12.95 -13.02
N VAL A 403 -23.09 -13.82 -13.92
CA VAL A 403 -23.94 -14.71 -14.72
C VAL A 403 -24.72 -15.68 -13.82
N LEU A 404 -24.06 -16.31 -12.84
CA LEU A 404 -24.71 -17.18 -11.88
C LEU A 404 -25.81 -16.43 -11.10
N HIS A 405 -25.56 -15.18 -10.69
CA HIS A 405 -26.55 -14.35 -10.02
C HIS A 405 -27.74 -14.02 -10.93
N LEU A 406 -27.48 -13.58 -12.14
CA LEU A 406 -28.52 -13.19 -13.10
C LEU A 406 -29.42 -14.36 -13.53
N LEU A 407 -28.85 -15.56 -13.68
CA LEU A 407 -29.60 -16.75 -14.09
C LEU A 407 -30.28 -17.46 -12.92
N PHE A 408 -29.61 -17.60 -11.79
CA PHE A 408 -30.01 -18.47 -10.68
C PHE A 408 -30.08 -17.78 -9.32
N GLY A 409 -29.72 -16.50 -9.22
CA GLY A 409 -29.71 -15.74 -7.96
C GLY A 409 -31.08 -15.27 -7.51
N GLU A 410 -31.12 -14.67 -6.32
CA GLU A 410 -32.31 -14.03 -5.78
C GLU A 410 -32.61 -12.74 -6.55
N LYS A 411 -33.77 -12.66 -7.17
CA LYS A 411 -34.18 -11.53 -8.01
C LYS A 411 -34.84 -10.43 -7.17
N SER A 412 -34.04 -9.64 -6.45
CA SER A 412 -34.51 -8.39 -5.85
C SER A 412 -34.05 -7.17 -6.68
N ARG A 413 -34.81 -6.06 -6.63
CA ARG A 413 -34.42 -4.81 -7.32
C ARG A 413 -33.04 -4.34 -6.89
N LEU A 414 -32.71 -4.46 -5.60
CA LEU A 414 -31.45 -4.05 -5.05
C LEU A 414 -30.29 -4.92 -5.53
N THR A 415 -30.42 -6.25 -5.45
CA THR A 415 -29.34 -7.16 -5.87
C THR A 415 -29.10 -7.09 -7.37
N ALA A 416 -30.17 -7.03 -8.17
CA ALA A 416 -30.06 -6.83 -9.62
C ALA A 416 -29.40 -5.50 -9.95
N GLY A 417 -29.80 -4.42 -9.28
CA GLY A 417 -29.19 -3.10 -9.46
C GLY A 417 -27.73 -3.07 -9.05
N LEU A 418 -27.34 -3.77 -7.99
CA LEU A 418 -25.92 -3.91 -7.61
C LEU A 418 -25.12 -4.70 -8.65
N CYS A 419 -25.68 -5.76 -9.25
CA CYS A 419 -25.04 -6.44 -10.37
C CYS A 419 -24.82 -5.48 -11.54
N VAL A 420 -25.82 -4.67 -11.91
CA VAL A 420 -25.69 -3.64 -12.95
C VAL A 420 -24.62 -2.63 -12.59
N LEU A 421 -24.55 -2.19 -11.34
CA LEU A 421 -23.50 -1.25 -10.88
C LEU A 421 -22.08 -1.85 -11.06
N TRP A 422 -21.87 -3.13 -10.69
CA TRP A 422 -20.57 -3.78 -10.88
C TRP A 422 -20.22 -3.97 -12.37
N ILE A 423 -21.21 -4.29 -13.22
CA ILE A 423 -21.01 -4.32 -14.67
C ILE A 423 -20.64 -2.93 -15.22
N ALA A 424 -21.33 -1.90 -14.74
CA ALA A 424 -21.04 -0.53 -15.15
C ALA A 424 -19.63 -0.06 -14.71
N LEU A 425 -19.19 -0.44 -13.50
CA LEU A 425 -17.82 -0.15 -13.04
C LEU A 425 -16.77 -0.87 -13.87
N LEU A 426 -17.00 -2.14 -14.24
CA LEU A 426 -16.11 -2.88 -15.16
C LEU A 426 -16.05 -2.20 -16.53
N ALA A 427 -17.19 -1.85 -17.10
CA ALA A 427 -17.25 -1.13 -18.40
C ALA A 427 -16.58 0.25 -18.32
N PHE A 428 -16.82 1.00 -17.22
CA PHE A 428 -16.18 2.28 -17.01
C PHE A 428 -14.66 2.16 -17.00
N SER A 429 -14.10 1.19 -16.29
CA SER A 429 -12.65 0.98 -16.19
C SER A 429 -11.99 0.51 -17.49
N GLU A 430 -12.76 0.00 -18.46
CA GLU A 430 -12.27 -0.33 -19.80
C GLU A 430 -12.41 0.84 -20.78
N LEU A 431 -13.42 1.68 -20.59
CA LEU A 431 -13.70 2.81 -21.48
C LEU A 431 -13.02 4.11 -21.07
N PHE A 432 -12.67 4.25 -19.80
CA PHE A 432 -12.09 5.46 -19.23
C PHE A 432 -10.86 5.13 -18.39
N PHE A 433 -9.96 6.11 -18.25
CA PHE A 433 -8.80 6.05 -17.39
C PHE A 433 -8.49 7.44 -16.81
N ALA A 434 -7.77 7.50 -15.70
CA ALA A 434 -7.20 8.73 -15.18
C ALA A 434 -5.85 8.96 -15.88
N ASP A 435 -5.73 10.08 -16.56
CA ASP A 435 -4.57 10.45 -17.36
C ASP A 435 -3.48 11.06 -16.47
N ASP A 436 -2.37 10.37 -16.37
CA ASP A 436 -1.19 10.79 -15.62
C ASP A 436 -0.03 11.18 -16.57
N LEU A 437 1.17 11.32 -16.03
CA LEU A 437 2.35 11.67 -16.81
C LEU A 437 2.95 10.50 -17.62
N TYR A 438 2.45 9.28 -17.41
CA TYR A 438 2.89 8.12 -18.20
C TYR A 438 2.19 8.10 -19.56
N GLY A 439 2.92 7.73 -20.60
CA GLY A 439 2.39 7.64 -21.97
C GLY A 439 2.72 6.31 -22.66
N GLY A 440 2.27 6.18 -23.90
CA GLY A 440 2.51 5.01 -24.71
C GLY A 440 1.87 3.76 -24.13
N LYS A 441 2.61 2.64 -24.01
CA LYS A 441 2.08 1.40 -23.45
C LYS A 441 1.71 1.48 -21.96
N TYR A 442 2.15 2.51 -21.26
CA TYR A 442 1.90 2.72 -19.82
C TYR A 442 0.77 3.73 -19.54
N GLU A 443 0.11 4.28 -20.57
CA GLU A 443 -0.93 5.31 -20.43
C GLU A 443 -2.06 4.92 -19.47
N ARG A 444 -2.46 3.63 -19.45
CA ARG A 444 -3.49 3.09 -18.55
C ARG A 444 -2.94 2.32 -17.36
N PHE A 445 -1.63 2.25 -17.20
CA PHE A 445 -0.96 1.38 -16.23
C PHE A 445 -1.50 1.58 -14.81
N ASN A 446 -1.46 2.81 -14.31
CA ASN A 446 -1.91 3.15 -12.98
C ASN A 446 -3.41 3.01 -12.78
N SER A 447 -4.22 3.30 -13.81
CA SER A 447 -5.66 3.10 -13.76
C SER A 447 -6.02 1.62 -13.68
N ALA A 448 -5.41 0.77 -14.51
CA ALA A 448 -5.63 -0.68 -14.45
C ALA A 448 -5.21 -1.25 -13.09
N LEU A 449 -4.01 -0.91 -12.61
CA LEU A 449 -3.47 -1.34 -11.34
C LEU A 449 -4.42 -1.04 -10.17
N LYS A 450 -4.93 0.20 -10.10
CA LYS A 450 -5.68 0.71 -8.95
C LYS A 450 -7.19 0.47 -9.05
N TRP A 451 -7.75 0.40 -10.27
CA TRP A 451 -9.20 0.26 -10.48
C TRP A 451 -9.64 -1.20 -10.61
N TRP A 452 -8.92 -1.99 -11.41
CA TRP A 452 -9.35 -3.35 -11.71
C TRP A 452 -9.35 -4.26 -10.49
N ALA A 453 -8.31 -4.20 -9.67
CA ALA A 453 -8.24 -4.99 -8.46
C ALA A 453 -9.32 -4.58 -7.44
N TRP A 454 -9.61 -3.27 -7.33
CA TRP A 454 -10.66 -2.73 -6.46
C TRP A 454 -12.04 -3.22 -6.91
N ILE A 455 -12.37 -3.09 -8.22
CA ILE A 455 -13.63 -3.54 -8.80
C ILE A 455 -13.78 -5.06 -8.65
N TYR A 456 -12.73 -5.80 -8.98
CA TYR A 456 -12.72 -7.25 -8.90
C TYR A 456 -12.98 -7.73 -7.46
N SER A 457 -12.21 -7.24 -6.50
CA SER A 457 -12.31 -7.66 -5.10
C SER A 457 -13.65 -7.30 -4.47
N GLY A 458 -14.15 -6.08 -4.71
CA GLY A 458 -15.46 -5.66 -4.22
C GLY A 458 -16.62 -6.46 -4.85
N GLY A 459 -16.55 -6.68 -6.16
CA GLY A 459 -17.53 -7.47 -6.89
C GLY A 459 -17.55 -8.93 -6.46
N MET A 460 -16.39 -9.57 -6.33
CA MET A 460 -16.27 -10.95 -5.84
C MET A 460 -16.88 -11.11 -4.45
N LEU A 461 -16.60 -10.19 -3.52
CA LEU A 461 -17.14 -10.23 -2.16
C LEU A 461 -18.65 -10.00 -2.14
N MET A 462 -19.15 -8.97 -2.83
CA MET A 462 -20.57 -8.59 -2.80
C MET A 462 -21.46 -9.61 -3.53
N ILE A 463 -21.13 -9.91 -4.79
CA ILE A 463 -21.92 -10.83 -5.62
C ILE A 463 -21.77 -12.27 -5.13
N GLY A 464 -20.54 -12.66 -4.75
CA GLY A 464 -20.29 -13.96 -4.11
C GLY A 464 -21.11 -14.14 -2.84
N GLY A 465 -21.23 -13.10 -2.01
CA GLY A 465 -22.06 -13.11 -0.81
C GLY A 465 -23.55 -13.34 -1.11
N PHE A 466 -24.11 -12.61 -2.08
CA PHE A 466 -25.50 -12.82 -2.52
C PHE A 466 -25.72 -14.20 -3.11
N ASN A 467 -24.80 -14.70 -3.92
CA ASN A 467 -24.90 -16.02 -4.53
C ASN A 467 -24.86 -17.15 -3.50
N LEU A 468 -23.96 -17.06 -2.52
CA LEU A 468 -23.85 -18.07 -1.44
C LEU A 468 -25.06 -18.07 -0.51
N ARG A 469 -25.80 -16.96 -0.43
CA ARG A 469 -27.08 -16.87 0.28
C ARG A 469 -28.26 -17.42 -0.52
N SER A 470 -28.17 -17.46 -1.86
CA SER A 470 -29.24 -17.83 -2.77
C SER A 470 -29.90 -19.19 -2.37
N PRO A 471 -31.22 -19.37 -2.53
CA PRO A 471 -31.87 -20.65 -2.39
C PRO A 471 -31.44 -21.67 -3.45
N SER A 472 -31.00 -21.21 -4.63
CA SER A 472 -30.55 -22.08 -5.72
C SER A 472 -29.25 -22.82 -5.37
N ARG A 473 -29.29 -24.16 -5.49
CA ARG A 473 -28.08 -25.00 -5.31
C ARG A 473 -27.03 -24.72 -6.38
N VAL A 474 -27.47 -24.52 -7.64
CA VAL A 474 -26.56 -24.22 -8.77
C VAL A 474 -25.80 -22.94 -8.49
N CYS A 475 -26.51 -21.88 -8.06
CA CYS A 475 -25.88 -20.60 -7.73
C CYS A 475 -24.84 -20.74 -6.60
N ARG A 476 -25.17 -21.44 -5.51
CA ARG A 476 -24.27 -21.65 -4.37
C ARG A 476 -23.04 -22.47 -4.71
N TRP A 477 -23.23 -23.64 -5.34
CA TRP A 477 -22.12 -24.54 -5.65
C TRP A 477 -21.26 -24.01 -6.78
N GLY A 478 -21.85 -23.38 -7.81
CA GLY A 478 -21.10 -22.69 -8.85
C GLY A 478 -20.24 -21.56 -8.30
N THR A 479 -20.81 -20.76 -7.39
CA THR A 479 -20.03 -19.72 -6.69
C THR A 479 -18.92 -20.32 -5.83
N ALA A 480 -19.18 -21.37 -5.07
CA ALA A 480 -18.15 -22.04 -4.27
C ALA A 480 -17.01 -22.57 -5.15
N ALA A 481 -17.33 -23.15 -6.31
CA ALA A 481 -16.32 -23.62 -7.26
C ALA A 481 -15.45 -22.47 -7.79
N VAL A 482 -16.05 -21.34 -8.17
CA VAL A 482 -15.31 -20.14 -8.60
C VAL A 482 -14.39 -19.62 -7.48
N LEU A 483 -14.89 -19.55 -6.24
CA LEU A 483 -14.10 -19.07 -5.10
C LEU A 483 -12.94 -20.02 -4.76
N VAL A 484 -13.11 -21.32 -4.90
CA VAL A 484 -12.01 -22.29 -4.74
C VAL A 484 -11.00 -22.15 -5.87
N LEU A 485 -11.47 -21.97 -7.10
CA LEU A 485 -10.61 -21.83 -8.27
C LEU A 485 -9.66 -20.64 -8.14
N VAL A 486 -10.14 -19.47 -7.73
CA VAL A 486 -9.30 -18.28 -7.58
C VAL A 486 -8.25 -18.41 -6.47
N CYS A 487 -8.43 -19.34 -5.51
CA CYS A 487 -7.40 -19.68 -4.52
C CYS A 487 -6.18 -20.38 -5.14
N GLY A 488 -6.23 -20.80 -6.40
CA GLY A 488 -5.08 -21.27 -7.17
C GLY A 488 -3.94 -20.24 -7.22
N PHE A 489 -4.25 -18.95 -7.04
CA PHE A 489 -3.26 -17.89 -6.85
C PHE A 489 -2.29 -18.19 -5.70
N ALA A 490 -2.78 -18.64 -4.55
CA ALA A 490 -1.94 -18.98 -3.41
C ALA A 490 -0.99 -20.15 -3.72
N VAL A 491 -1.40 -21.07 -4.59
CA VAL A 491 -0.54 -22.17 -5.06
C VAL A 491 0.61 -21.63 -5.91
N GLU A 492 0.29 -20.75 -6.89
CA GLU A 492 1.31 -20.11 -7.73
C GLU A 492 2.28 -19.26 -6.89
N LEU A 493 1.76 -18.47 -5.96
CA LEU A 493 2.59 -17.70 -5.04
C LEU A 493 3.51 -18.62 -4.21
N GLY A 494 2.95 -19.71 -3.68
CA GLY A 494 3.70 -20.72 -2.91
C GLY A 494 4.82 -21.36 -3.73
N ILE A 495 4.58 -21.72 -5.00
CA ILE A 495 5.58 -22.31 -5.89
C ILE A 495 6.75 -21.33 -6.10
N HIS A 496 6.47 -20.05 -6.38
CA HIS A 496 7.51 -19.04 -6.59
C HIS A 496 8.35 -18.79 -5.35
N TYR A 497 7.74 -18.77 -4.17
CA TYR A 497 8.44 -18.49 -2.91
C TYR A 497 9.03 -19.73 -2.23
N TRP A 498 8.70 -20.94 -2.69
CA TRP A 498 9.18 -22.19 -2.08
C TRP A 498 10.71 -22.27 -2.01
N ASN A 499 11.37 -21.93 -3.11
CA ASN A 499 12.82 -21.92 -3.26
C ASN A 499 13.45 -20.56 -2.91
N GLY A 500 12.67 -19.58 -2.45
CA GLY A 500 13.17 -18.27 -2.05
C GLY A 500 14.12 -18.35 -0.86
N SER A 501 15.13 -17.48 -0.83
CA SER A 501 16.06 -17.38 0.30
C SER A 501 15.30 -17.02 1.58
N LYS A 502 15.60 -17.76 2.66
CA LYS A 502 15.05 -17.56 4.01
C LYS A 502 16.14 -17.12 4.99
N SER A 503 17.22 -16.52 4.48
CA SER A 503 18.38 -16.11 5.28
C SER A 503 18.09 -15.03 6.32
N HIS A 504 17.01 -14.26 6.13
CA HIS A 504 16.66 -13.11 6.96
C HIS A 504 15.44 -13.33 7.86
N LEU A 505 15.15 -14.58 8.20
CA LEU A 505 14.01 -14.96 9.04
C LEU A 505 13.88 -14.06 10.28
N GLY A 506 12.70 -13.46 10.46
CA GLY A 506 12.35 -12.67 11.64
C GLY A 506 13.02 -11.30 11.75
N GLN A 507 13.85 -10.89 10.81
CA GLN A 507 14.48 -9.57 10.78
C GLN A 507 13.50 -8.51 10.27
N LEU A 508 12.43 -8.26 11.04
CA LEU A 508 11.29 -7.42 10.66
C LEU A 508 11.64 -5.95 10.39
N ASP A 509 12.88 -5.51 10.63
CA ASP A 509 13.36 -4.20 10.21
C ASP A 509 13.52 -4.06 8.69
N GLY A 510 13.51 -5.18 7.96
CA GLY A 510 13.51 -5.22 6.49
C GLY A 510 14.80 -4.77 5.82
N ALA A 511 15.81 -4.35 6.57
CA ALA A 511 17.06 -3.78 6.06
C ALA A 511 18.14 -4.84 5.75
N ALA A 512 17.85 -6.13 5.96
CA ALA A 512 18.86 -7.18 5.83
C ALA A 512 19.43 -7.28 4.41
N GLY A 513 18.60 -7.01 3.39
CA GLY A 513 19.02 -7.01 1.99
C GLY A 513 20.10 -5.98 1.63
N ILE A 514 20.19 -4.85 2.37
CA ILE A 514 21.22 -3.83 2.16
C ILE A 514 22.57 -4.26 2.73
N ARG A 515 22.56 -5.26 3.60
CA ARG A 515 23.75 -5.73 4.34
C ARG A 515 24.60 -6.73 3.56
N TYR A 516 24.40 -6.88 2.25
CA TYR A 516 25.19 -7.79 1.42
C TYR A 516 26.65 -7.35 1.27
N ASP A 517 26.88 -6.03 1.17
CA ASP A 517 28.23 -5.48 1.19
C ASP A 517 28.65 -5.17 2.63
N ALA A 518 29.83 -5.67 3.02
CA ALA A 518 30.35 -5.47 4.37
C ALA A 518 30.53 -3.98 4.71
N GLY A 519 30.94 -3.17 3.74
CA GLY A 519 31.12 -1.71 3.89
C GLY A 519 29.78 -0.99 4.05
N GLU A 520 28.76 -1.34 3.26
CA GLU A 520 27.43 -0.75 3.34
C GLU A 520 26.75 -1.07 4.68
N LYS A 521 26.96 -2.28 5.20
CA LYS A 521 26.49 -2.65 6.53
C LYS A 521 27.08 -1.74 7.62
N VAL A 522 28.37 -1.50 7.58
CA VAL A 522 29.05 -0.63 8.55
C VAL A 522 28.57 0.82 8.41
N MET A 523 28.38 1.31 7.17
CA MET A 523 27.81 2.64 6.93
C MET A 523 26.39 2.76 7.51
N LEU A 524 25.54 1.77 7.29
CA LEU A 524 24.17 1.76 7.82
C LEU A 524 24.17 1.80 9.36
N ASP A 525 24.98 0.97 9.99
CA ASP A 525 25.05 0.88 11.46
C ASP A 525 25.66 2.15 12.07
N LEU A 526 26.60 2.80 11.38
CA LEU A 526 27.15 4.09 11.79
C LEU A 526 26.09 5.19 11.68
N LEU A 527 25.47 5.35 10.51
CA LEU A 527 24.49 6.40 10.27
C LEU A 527 23.26 6.31 11.20
N ARG A 528 22.89 5.12 11.63
CA ARG A 528 21.82 4.90 12.64
C ARG A 528 22.12 5.51 14.01
N ASN A 529 23.40 5.59 14.35
CA ASN A 529 23.86 6.11 15.65
C ASN A 529 24.26 7.59 15.61
N GLU A 530 24.33 8.19 14.41
CA GLU A 530 24.62 9.62 14.24
C GLU A 530 23.36 10.47 14.38
N PRO A 531 23.47 11.72 14.80
CA PRO A 531 22.36 12.66 14.79
C PRO A 531 21.72 12.78 13.40
N PRO A 532 20.40 13.05 13.33
CA PRO A 532 19.74 13.26 12.05
C PRO A 532 20.42 14.35 11.20
N GLY A 533 20.74 14.02 9.94
CA GLY A 533 21.42 14.92 9.02
C GLY A 533 21.04 14.66 7.56
N ILE A 534 21.53 15.51 6.68
CA ILE A 534 21.37 15.32 5.23
C ILE A 534 22.56 14.52 4.70
N VAL A 535 22.23 13.46 3.97
CA VAL A 535 23.19 12.54 3.34
C VAL A 535 23.18 12.76 1.84
N LEU A 536 24.32 13.11 1.29
CA LEU A 536 24.55 13.17 -0.16
C LEU A 536 24.98 11.79 -0.66
N GLN A 537 24.36 11.35 -1.72
CA GLN A 537 24.68 10.10 -2.42
C GLN A 537 24.45 10.28 -3.92
N ARG A 538 25.20 9.56 -4.73
CA ARG A 538 25.05 9.62 -6.19
C ARG A 538 23.83 8.80 -6.62
N MET A 539 23.11 9.30 -7.63
CA MET A 539 21.97 8.64 -8.27
C MET A 539 22.35 8.26 -9.70
N PRO A 540 22.90 7.05 -9.95
CA PRO A 540 23.37 6.67 -11.28
C PRO A 540 22.25 6.55 -12.32
N THR A 541 21.00 6.32 -11.86
CA THR A 541 19.80 6.30 -12.71
C THR A 541 18.65 7.07 -12.06
N GLY A 542 17.61 7.39 -12.85
CA GLY A 542 16.50 8.22 -12.38
C GLY A 542 15.55 7.56 -11.37
N ALA A 543 15.57 6.22 -11.24
CA ALA A 543 14.75 5.45 -10.31
C ALA A 543 15.26 4.00 -10.18
N TYR A 544 14.68 3.25 -9.23
CA TYR A 544 14.93 1.83 -9.00
C TYR A 544 16.39 1.49 -8.68
N THR A 545 17.06 2.39 -7.95
CA THR A 545 18.41 2.20 -7.45
C THR A 545 18.43 2.03 -5.94
N VAL A 546 19.44 1.36 -5.42
CA VAL A 546 19.56 1.03 -3.99
C VAL A 546 20.06 2.18 -3.12
N GLN A 547 20.63 3.22 -3.72
CA GLN A 547 21.34 4.28 -3.00
C GLN A 547 20.50 4.98 -1.92
N PRO A 548 19.23 5.42 -2.16
CA PRO A 548 18.47 6.11 -1.13
C PRO A 548 18.01 5.20 0.01
N ALA A 549 18.02 3.88 -0.19
CA ALA A 549 17.56 2.93 0.80
C ALA A 549 18.42 2.95 2.07
N LEU A 550 19.74 2.95 1.94
CA LEU A 550 20.67 2.98 3.09
C LEU A 550 20.36 4.18 3.98
N THR A 551 20.24 5.37 3.37
CA THR A 551 19.92 6.61 4.08
C THR A 551 18.60 6.54 4.84
N ILE A 552 17.54 6.02 4.20
CA ILE A 552 16.21 5.93 4.82
C ILE A 552 16.16 4.87 5.91
N PHE A 553 16.78 3.71 5.71
CA PHE A 553 16.89 2.69 6.75
C PHE A 553 17.73 3.14 7.96
N ALA A 554 18.66 4.06 7.75
CA ALA A 554 19.41 4.70 8.82
C ALA A 554 18.59 5.77 9.57
N GLY A 555 17.41 6.15 9.08
CA GLY A 555 16.62 7.25 9.65
C GLY A 555 17.15 8.65 9.30
N GLN A 556 18.04 8.74 8.32
CA GLN A 556 18.63 9.97 7.82
C GLN A 556 17.77 10.57 6.69
N THR A 557 18.16 11.76 6.19
CA THR A 557 17.49 12.45 5.09
C THR A 557 18.40 12.42 3.86
N ALA A 558 17.95 11.92 2.73
CA ALA A 558 18.70 11.98 1.47
C ALA A 558 18.62 13.38 0.88
N PHE A 559 19.73 13.90 0.35
CA PHE A 559 19.75 15.18 -0.36
C PHE A 559 18.89 15.14 -1.63
N LEU A 560 18.89 13.99 -2.30
CA LEU A 560 18.05 13.67 -3.46
C LEU A 560 17.71 12.18 -3.42
N GLY A 561 16.41 11.86 -3.50
CA GLY A 561 15.91 10.51 -3.74
C GLY A 561 15.83 10.16 -5.22
N TRP A 562 14.82 9.40 -5.64
CA TRP A 562 14.64 9.06 -7.05
C TRP A 562 14.08 10.24 -7.86
N PRO A 563 14.87 10.85 -8.75
CA PRO A 563 14.46 12.06 -9.46
C PRO A 563 13.20 11.88 -10.28
N ASN A 564 13.04 10.74 -10.97
CA ASN A 564 11.87 10.48 -11.81
C ASN A 564 10.58 10.45 -11.00
N HIS A 565 10.60 9.88 -9.79
CA HIS A 565 9.42 9.82 -8.92
C HIS A 565 9.07 11.21 -8.38
N GLU A 566 10.06 11.98 -7.94
CA GLU A 566 9.87 13.36 -7.48
C GLU A 566 9.27 14.24 -8.59
N ASN A 567 9.74 14.13 -9.82
CA ASN A 567 9.19 14.84 -10.97
C ASN A 567 7.73 14.46 -11.24
N VAL A 568 7.41 13.15 -11.24
CA VAL A 568 6.05 12.66 -11.50
C VAL A 568 5.09 13.12 -10.39
N TRP A 569 5.48 13.03 -9.13
CA TRP A 569 4.58 13.40 -8.02
C TRP A 569 4.33 14.90 -7.93
N ARG A 570 5.35 15.72 -8.24
CA ARG A 570 5.28 17.20 -8.17
C ARG A 570 4.88 17.85 -9.49
N GLY A 571 4.78 17.09 -10.56
CA GLY A 571 4.38 17.61 -11.87
C GLY A 571 5.37 18.65 -12.43
N ASN A 572 6.66 18.40 -12.30
CA ASN A 572 7.76 19.24 -12.78
C ASN A 572 7.77 20.69 -12.20
N ARG A 573 7.24 20.88 -11.00
CA ARG A 573 7.19 22.20 -10.34
C ARG A 573 8.50 22.58 -9.64
N VAL A 574 9.37 21.61 -9.40
CA VAL A 574 10.71 21.78 -8.83
C VAL A 574 11.70 21.34 -9.89
N ASP A 575 12.75 22.10 -10.10
CA ASP A 575 13.83 21.72 -11.03
C ASP A 575 14.71 20.63 -10.40
N ILE A 576 14.18 19.40 -10.41
CA ILE A 576 14.87 18.20 -9.91
C ILE A 576 16.09 17.90 -10.78
N ASP A 577 16.01 18.18 -12.09
CA ASP A 577 17.09 17.94 -13.03
C ASP A 577 18.29 18.86 -12.77
N ALA A 578 18.06 20.10 -12.31
CA ALA A 578 19.15 20.97 -11.87
C ALA A 578 19.88 20.38 -10.67
N ARG A 579 19.12 19.91 -9.65
CA ARG A 579 19.72 19.27 -8.47
C ARG A 579 20.49 18.01 -8.84
N MET A 580 19.97 17.20 -9.77
CA MET A 580 20.65 16.01 -10.26
C MET A 580 21.97 16.37 -10.96
N ARG A 581 21.97 17.43 -11.79
CA ARG A 581 23.22 17.93 -12.43
C ARG A 581 24.25 18.40 -11.41
N GLU A 582 23.83 19.06 -10.33
CA GLU A 582 24.74 19.47 -9.24
C GLU A 582 25.35 18.26 -8.53
N VAL A 583 24.55 17.23 -8.22
CA VAL A 583 25.04 15.99 -7.60
C VAL A 583 26.07 15.30 -8.51
N GLU A 584 25.77 15.16 -9.80
CA GLU A 584 26.69 14.53 -10.76
C GLU A 584 27.97 15.39 -10.93
N ALA A 585 27.85 16.70 -11.00
CA ALA A 585 29.03 17.60 -11.07
C ALA A 585 29.95 17.44 -9.85
N PHE A 586 29.34 17.30 -8.66
CA PHE A 586 30.08 17.03 -7.42
C PHE A 586 30.82 15.69 -7.50
N PHE A 587 30.12 14.58 -7.77
CA PHE A 587 30.75 13.26 -7.77
C PHE A 587 31.79 13.06 -8.89
N HIS A 588 31.70 13.81 -9.97
CA HIS A 588 32.75 13.83 -11.00
C HIS A 588 33.92 14.80 -10.68
N GLY A 589 33.89 15.49 -9.54
CA GLY A 589 34.90 16.47 -9.15
C GLY A 589 34.95 17.69 -10.06
N ASN A 590 33.85 18.05 -10.69
CA ASN A 590 33.70 19.18 -11.61
C ASN A 590 33.10 20.42 -10.95
N MET A 591 32.83 20.38 -9.65
CA MET A 591 32.28 21.49 -8.90
C MET A 591 33.40 22.42 -8.41
N PRO A 592 33.36 23.72 -8.72
CA PRO A 592 34.46 24.64 -8.39
C PRO A 592 34.73 24.80 -6.88
N ASP A 593 33.67 24.83 -6.07
CA ASP A 593 33.72 24.89 -4.59
C ASP A 593 32.85 23.80 -3.98
N SER A 594 33.37 22.57 -4.01
CA SER A 594 32.67 21.40 -3.44
C SER A 594 32.37 21.58 -1.95
N SER A 595 33.32 22.09 -1.19
CA SER A 595 33.20 22.26 0.26
C SER A 595 32.18 23.34 0.64
N GLY A 596 32.15 24.46 -0.07
CA GLY A 596 31.17 25.53 0.12
C GLY A 596 29.75 25.07 -0.27
N TRP A 597 29.62 24.34 -1.39
CA TRP A 597 28.33 23.80 -1.84
C TRP A 597 27.75 22.82 -0.85
N LEU A 598 28.53 21.88 -0.32
CA LEU A 598 28.11 20.96 0.73
C LEU A 598 27.58 21.71 1.97
N ALA A 599 28.32 22.73 2.42
CA ALA A 599 27.96 23.55 3.57
C ALA A 599 26.65 24.34 3.33
N ALA A 600 26.54 24.98 2.16
CA ALA A 600 25.34 25.75 1.79
C ALA A 600 24.06 24.88 1.75
N ASN A 601 24.19 23.59 1.43
CA ASN A 601 23.09 22.62 1.41
C ASN A 601 22.93 21.85 2.73
N GLY A 602 23.70 22.16 3.78
CA GLY A 602 23.60 21.52 5.10
C GLY A 602 23.92 20.02 5.09
N ILE A 603 24.76 19.57 4.13
CA ILE A 603 25.10 18.15 3.96
C ILE A 603 26.07 17.75 5.06
N GLY A 604 25.63 16.79 5.91
CA GLY A 604 26.44 16.26 7.00
C GLY A 604 27.30 15.06 6.62
N PHE A 605 26.83 14.29 5.65
CA PHE A 605 27.47 13.06 5.20
C PHE A 605 27.46 12.96 3.68
N VAL A 606 28.58 12.47 3.12
CA VAL A 606 28.70 12.14 1.69
C VAL A 606 29.05 10.66 1.60
N LEU A 607 28.23 9.85 0.96
CA LEU A 607 28.48 8.42 0.79
C LEU A 607 29.31 8.17 -0.47
N TRP A 608 30.23 7.22 -0.37
CA TRP A 608 30.91 6.61 -1.50
C TRP A 608 30.69 5.11 -1.43
N GLY A 609 29.82 4.62 -2.28
CA GLY A 609 29.40 3.22 -2.32
C GLY A 609 30.10 2.42 -3.42
N ARG A 610 29.65 1.18 -3.57
CA ARG A 610 30.19 0.24 -4.58
C ARG A 610 30.10 0.81 -6.00
N ASP A 611 28.98 1.44 -6.36
CA ASP A 611 28.73 1.92 -7.72
C ASP A 611 29.54 3.17 -8.06
N ASP A 612 30.00 3.93 -7.06
CA ASP A 612 30.83 5.11 -7.26
C ASP A 612 32.26 4.74 -7.69
N ASN A 613 32.69 3.50 -7.40
CA ASN A 613 33.96 2.96 -7.87
C ASN A 613 33.99 2.64 -9.38
N GLN A 614 32.89 2.83 -10.09
CA GLN A 614 32.85 2.81 -11.56
C GLN A 614 33.30 4.15 -12.17
N LEU A 615 33.39 5.21 -11.36
CA LEU A 615 33.99 6.48 -11.78
C LEU A 615 35.52 6.32 -12.01
N PRO A 616 36.15 7.26 -12.80
CA PRO A 616 37.58 7.21 -12.99
C PRO A 616 38.34 7.15 -11.64
N PRO A 617 39.37 6.31 -11.49
CA PRO A 617 40.05 6.09 -10.20
C PRO A 617 40.50 7.35 -9.48
N GLN A 618 40.96 8.36 -10.24
CA GLN A 618 41.40 9.65 -9.69
C GLN A 618 40.27 10.52 -9.12
N THR A 619 39.01 10.15 -9.36
CA THR A 619 37.85 10.96 -8.93
C THR A 619 37.71 10.96 -7.42
N PHE A 620 37.95 9.81 -6.76
CA PHE A 620 37.93 9.72 -5.31
C PHE A 620 38.95 10.66 -4.66
N ASP A 621 40.23 10.62 -5.11
CA ASP A 621 41.29 11.44 -4.57
C ASP A 621 41.01 12.94 -4.79
N LYS A 622 40.53 13.29 -6.00
CA LYS A 622 40.14 14.67 -6.32
C LYS A 622 39.03 15.20 -5.41
N LEU A 623 38.00 14.38 -5.16
CA LEU A 623 36.94 14.74 -4.23
C LEU A 623 37.44 14.85 -2.80
N ASN A 624 38.18 13.85 -2.33
CA ASN A 624 38.75 13.87 -1.00
C ASN A 624 39.58 15.10 -0.74
N ASP A 625 40.46 15.49 -1.70
CA ASP A 625 41.28 16.68 -1.62
C ASP A 625 40.45 17.97 -1.60
N SER A 626 39.31 18.01 -2.31
CA SER A 626 38.46 19.20 -2.39
C SER A 626 37.64 19.46 -1.12
N ILE A 627 37.42 18.42 -0.26
CA ILE A 627 36.54 18.54 0.92
C ILE A 627 37.21 18.19 2.24
N LYS A 628 38.45 17.66 2.25
CA LYS A 628 39.17 17.17 3.44
C LYS A 628 39.32 18.18 4.57
N ASP A 629 39.29 19.47 4.29
CA ASP A 629 39.41 20.54 5.30
C ASP A 629 38.17 20.58 6.22
N ARG A 630 36.98 20.24 5.69
CA ARG A 630 35.71 20.25 6.43
C ARG A 630 35.15 18.89 6.69
N TYR A 631 35.52 17.87 5.93
CA TYR A 631 35.00 16.52 6.03
C TYR A 631 36.12 15.52 6.33
N LEU A 632 35.80 14.52 7.17
CA LEU A 632 36.72 13.43 7.50
C LEU A 632 36.26 12.17 6.77
N TRP A 633 37.15 11.56 5.99
CA TRP A 633 36.92 10.27 5.39
C TRP A 633 36.91 9.14 6.45
N ARG A 634 35.91 8.28 6.36
CA ARG A 634 35.80 7.03 7.13
C ARG A 634 35.63 5.89 6.13
N GLY A 635 36.71 5.20 5.82
CA GLY A 635 36.73 4.01 4.99
C GLY A 635 36.33 2.77 5.79
N PHE A 636 35.46 1.93 5.22
CA PHE A 636 34.99 0.70 5.84
C PHE A 636 35.41 -0.54 5.06
N TYR A 637 35.68 -0.37 3.77
CA TYR A 637 36.29 -1.37 2.93
C TYR A 637 37.16 -0.68 1.89
N GLU A 638 38.46 -1.05 1.85
CA GLU A 638 39.45 -0.46 0.95
C GLU A 638 40.37 -1.53 0.41
N VAL A 639 40.43 -1.68 -0.92
CA VAL A 639 41.32 -2.61 -1.62
C VAL A 639 41.82 -1.94 -2.90
N GLY A 640 43.09 -1.53 -2.93
CA GLY A 640 43.64 -0.76 -4.05
C GLY A 640 42.90 0.56 -4.23
N ASN A 641 42.36 0.80 -5.43
CA ASN A 641 41.57 1.99 -5.76
C ASN A 641 40.06 1.81 -5.49
N TYR A 642 39.65 0.75 -4.82
CA TYR A 642 38.25 0.48 -4.47
C TYR A 642 37.99 0.94 -3.04
N HIS A 643 37.08 1.91 -2.87
CA HIS A 643 36.76 2.52 -1.60
C HIS A 643 35.26 2.38 -1.32
N VAL A 644 34.89 1.98 -0.11
CA VAL A 644 33.51 2.05 0.41
C VAL A 644 33.54 2.71 1.78
N GLY A 645 32.84 3.82 1.92
CA GLY A 645 32.82 4.58 3.15
C GLY A 645 32.01 5.88 3.03
N LEU A 646 32.27 6.78 3.92
CA LEU A 646 31.65 8.11 3.90
C LEU A 646 32.57 9.22 4.38
N TRP A 647 32.36 10.42 3.87
CA TRP A 647 32.88 11.64 4.46
C TRP A 647 31.86 12.20 5.44
N GLN A 648 32.30 12.45 6.67
CA GLN A 648 31.51 13.07 7.73
C GLN A 648 32.01 14.49 8.01
N ILE A 649 31.09 15.44 8.14
CA ILE A 649 31.44 16.82 8.49
C ILE A 649 32.20 16.87 9.84
N ARG A 650 33.30 17.59 9.88
CA ARG A 650 34.02 17.85 11.13
C ARG A 650 33.20 18.81 11.99
N LEU A 651 32.71 18.34 13.12
CA LEU A 651 32.09 19.22 14.09
C LEU A 651 33.19 20.18 14.59
N SER A 652 33.02 21.47 14.37
CA SER A 652 33.87 22.46 15.07
C SER A 652 33.71 22.20 16.57
N PRO A 653 34.83 22.15 17.33
CA PRO A 653 34.70 22.07 18.77
C PRO A 653 33.79 23.23 19.22
N ALA A 654 32.77 22.92 19.98
CA ALA A 654 31.85 23.91 20.52
C ALA A 654 32.68 24.99 21.23
N ARG A 655 32.61 26.22 20.71
CA ARG A 655 33.23 27.39 21.35
C ARG A 655 32.49 27.73 22.64
#